data_952478d486ffde29377ecd43ec10d127
#
_entry.id   952478d486ffde29377ecd43ec10d127
#
_cell.length_a   1.000
_cell.length_b   1.000
_cell.length_c   1.000
_cell.angle_alpha   90.00
_cell.angle_beta   90.00
_cell.angle_gamma   90.00
#
_symmetry.space_group_name_H-M   'P 1'
#
loop_
_entity.id
_entity.type
_entity.pdbx_description
1 polymer ?
#
loop_
_entity_poly.entity_id
_entity_poly.type
_entity_poly.pdbx_seq_one_letter_code
_entity_poly.pdbx_strand_id
1 'polypeptide(L)'
;MYWLLDYAEQENLRQRMVHLQSTIMNGQARDQSEQIFPFIGRKSRAIARTLIENLTDENAVIVDPFGGSGTFAYAALDAGRHVIFNEWEPYAYEMSTAPFRGVPSPDEYADALCFIAQRVEPTMNTIYKTRCPNCGAELVFDGLFFDREPLEYYHPTQHERLGENGENVIFRDRRYRCQCGCKEKHYDDFDEAVRLQVESMPCNFPNVALIENSRLNFTAPQYTAYQNLFSKRQQIALMTLKNAIAELPEGTRTFFEDTLISIAHCGKYTDYRSKSQDNHCPENRLKETNLYHRFLEKLKERKEYIAAQNFDLNQLEVNSMDYRRFLRAIPPNTVNLLLTDPPYGDNAQYFEHAQRVHPLMNYSLSADNDRLHNEVVISNAPSRTDKRGKEQFLVDIERLFIEANRIVDDHGFMVLYFRPQQRDWVSDLNKLKDFGRRHGFEPLLTISAGIADPSTRALASAAWTFKNDVCFIFLKLQECERRWYEGEVDIDELVFLAATSAATDQGNPFVITRFNQEFQSQLRRTGLMRLAHPMYEDKIRRTLDRFTTRNGAQYRLTGLSPYTLMNREMNAEIRLREFAPVVIEELTANGEGFTFEEYVIHLASYMENGSREIINQLHTANRLIPELLNVYAVEDPERGKFFARTTVNTKRDVNGREHLCAMDPADFERLIADYFLRRGFVRAEVIGHSGDRGVDVLATNTQGELELIQCKRYRSGNNIGSTPIQRVDSYMRSRHASRAWVITTSDFTPDGRDEARITNVIIMNGQDLLQSLELYYPGRFCL
;
A
#
# COMPACT_ATOMS: atom_id res chain seq x y z
N MET A 1 14.96 6.10 -20.15
CA MET A 1 14.62 4.97 -19.33
C MET A 1 14.55 3.67 -20.12
N TYR A 2 13.95 3.63 -21.33
CA TYR A 2 13.84 2.46 -22.21
C TYR A 2 14.83 2.49 -23.40
N TRP A 3 15.87 3.23 -23.33
CA TRP A 3 16.73 3.60 -24.46
C TRP A 3 17.65 2.46 -24.91
N LEU A 4 17.62 1.36 -24.22
CA LEU A 4 18.41 0.17 -24.51
C LEU A 4 17.67 -0.85 -25.38
N LEU A 5 16.35 -0.75 -25.42
CA LEU A 5 15.51 -1.45 -26.37
C LEU A 5 15.43 -0.63 -27.66
N ASP A 6 15.22 -1.23 -28.79
CA ASP A 6 14.95 -0.46 -29.99
C ASP A 6 13.64 0.32 -29.86
N TYR A 7 13.45 1.34 -30.67
CA TYR A 7 12.30 2.23 -30.56
C TYR A 7 10.95 1.50 -30.69
N ALA A 8 10.89 0.47 -31.55
CA ALA A 8 9.67 -0.30 -31.77
C ALA A 8 9.34 -1.16 -30.54
N GLU A 9 10.33 -1.77 -29.91
CA GLU A 9 10.18 -2.54 -28.67
C GLU A 9 9.75 -1.64 -27.51
N GLN A 10 10.34 -0.46 -27.38
CA GLN A 10 9.96 0.53 -26.37
C GLN A 10 8.50 0.96 -26.53
N GLU A 11 8.08 1.28 -27.75
CA GLU A 11 6.70 1.73 -28.03
C GLU A 11 5.70 0.60 -27.81
N ASN A 12 6.02 -0.63 -28.21
CA ASN A 12 5.18 -1.80 -27.94
C ASN A 12 5.01 -2.00 -26.43
N LEU A 13 6.10 -1.96 -25.68
CA LEU A 13 6.05 -2.11 -24.23
C LEU A 13 5.23 -0.99 -23.56
N ARG A 14 5.39 0.25 -24.01
CA ARG A 14 4.61 1.38 -23.52
C ARG A 14 3.11 1.19 -23.77
N GLN A 15 2.73 0.82 -24.98
CA GLN A 15 1.32 0.58 -25.34
C GLN A 15 0.73 -0.58 -24.52
N ARG A 16 1.52 -1.63 -24.32
CA ARG A 16 1.15 -2.78 -23.47
C ARG A 16 0.91 -2.37 -22.03
N MET A 17 1.75 -1.50 -21.45
CA MET A 17 1.58 -0.99 -20.09
C MET A 17 0.36 -0.07 -19.96
N VAL A 18 0.11 0.79 -20.93
CA VAL A 18 -1.09 1.66 -20.96
C VAL A 18 -2.37 0.83 -21.06
N HIS A 19 -2.38 -0.18 -21.95
CA HIS A 19 -3.51 -1.10 -22.07
C HIS A 19 -3.75 -1.86 -20.75
N LEU A 20 -2.71 -2.40 -20.16
CA LEU A 20 -2.78 -3.12 -18.90
C LEU A 20 -3.31 -2.24 -17.76
N GLN A 21 -2.82 -1.01 -17.65
CA GLN A 21 -3.29 -0.04 -16.67
C GLN A 21 -4.79 0.24 -16.85
N SER A 22 -5.23 0.55 -18.07
CA SER A 22 -6.65 0.85 -18.33
C SER A 22 -7.55 -0.34 -18.03
N THR A 23 -7.12 -1.57 -18.36
CA THR A 23 -7.88 -2.79 -18.12
C THR A 23 -8.04 -3.08 -16.62
N ILE A 24 -6.96 -2.91 -15.84
CA ILE A 24 -7.00 -3.13 -14.39
C ILE A 24 -7.84 -2.05 -13.69
N MET A 25 -7.70 -0.79 -14.10
CA MET A 25 -8.44 0.34 -13.53
C MET A 25 -9.94 0.27 -13.78
N ASN A 26 -10.36 -0.20 -14.97
CA ASN A 26 -11.77 -0.29 -15.35
C ASN A 26 -12.50 -1.46 -14.70
N GLY A 27 -11.83 -2.18 -13.83
CA GLY A 27 -12.48 -3.23 -13.46
C GLY A 27 -12.80 -3.98 -12.39
N GLN A 28 -12.63 -4.73 -11.80
CA GLN A 28 -13.31 -5.98 -11.43
C GLN A 28 -13.45 -6.06 -9.91
N ALA A 29 -14.71 -5.98 -9.49
CA ALA A 29 -15.11 -6.38 -8.16
C ALA A 29 -14.61 -7.82 -7.87
N ARG A 30 -14.18 -8.09 -6.62
CA ARG A 30 -13.88 -9.44 -6.17
C ARG A 30 -15.08 -10.32 -6.39
N ASP A 31 -14.90 -11.45 -7.04
CA ASP A 31 -15.90 -12.50 -7.03
C ASP A 31 -15.93 -13.14 -5.62
N GLN A 32 -17.04 -12.93 -4.91
CA GLN A 32 -17.22 -13.52 -3.58
C GLN A 32 -17.37 -15.05 -3.63
N SER A 33 -17.72 -15.61 -4.78
CA SER A 33 -17.83 -17.06 -4.98
C SER A 33 -16.50 -17.81 -4.86
N GLU A 34 -15.38 -17.10 -5.02
CA GLU A 34 -14.03 -17.65 -4.89
C GLU A 34 -13.58 -17.90 -3.45
N GLN A 35 -14.39 -17.53 -2.44
CA GLN A 35 -14.00 -17.66 -1.04
C GLN A 35 -14.34 -19.04 -0.46
N ILE A 36 -13.64 -20.08 -0.90
CA ILE A 36 -13.81 -21.43 -0.35
C ILE A 36 -13.22 -21.62 1.04
N PHE A 37 -12.38 -20.70 1.49
CA PHE A 37 -11.84 -20.64 2.85
C PHE A 37 -11.46 -19.19 3.22
N PRO A 38 -11.45 -18.84 4.51
CA PRO A 38 -11.05 -17.51 4.95
C PRO A 38 -9.52 -17.32 4.82
N PHE A 39 -9.12 -16.32 4.06
CA PHE A 39 -7.74 -15.90 3.93
C PHE A 39 -7.63 -14.38 3.90
N ILE A 40 -6.70 -13.83 4.70
CA ILE A 40 -6.47 -12.39 4.80
C ILE A 40 -5.67 -11.92 3.59
N GLY A 41 -6.14 -10.88 2.91
CA GLY A 41 -5.40 -10.28 1.80
C GLY A 41 -5.54 -11.01 0.46
N ARG A 42 -6.56 -11.88 0.28
CA ARG A 42 -6.82 -12.53 -1.00
C ARG A 42 -6.85 -11.54 -2.17
N LYS A 43 -6.20 -11.86 -3.27
CA LYS A 43 -6.16 -11.05 -4.50
C LYS A 43 -7.32 -11.37 -5.44
N SER A 44 -7.52 -10.53 -6.44
CA SER A 44 -8.47 -10.78 -7.52
C SER A 44 -7.86 -11.73 -8.56
N ARG A 45 -8.51 -12.88 -8.80
CA ARG A 45 -8.10 -13.86 -9.82
C ARG A 45 -8.17 -13.26 -11.22
N ALA A 46 -9.17 -12.45 -11.48
CA ALA A 46 -9.35 -11.79 -12.76
C ALA A 46 -8.23 -10.79 -13.07
N ILE A 47 -7.82 -9.97 -12.08
CA ILE A 47 -6.68 -9.06 -12.24
C ILE A 47 -5.40 -9.84 -12.44
N ALA A 48 -5.16 -10.90 -11.65
CA ALA A 48 -4.00 -11.76 -11.79
C ALA A 48 -3.94 -12.40 -13.19
N ARG A 49 -5.07 -12.89 -13.69
CA ARG A 49 -5.17 -13.43 -15.05
C ARG A 49 -4.86 -12.37 -16.11
N THR A 50 -5.41 -11.17 -15.98
CA THR A 50 -5.09 -10.04 -16.88
C THR A 50 -3.59 -9.73 -16.90
N LEU A 51 -2.94 -9.71 -15.73
CA LEU A 51 -1.49 -9.52 -15.65
C LEU A 51 -0.73 -10.62 -16.40
N ILE A 52 -1.09 -11.88 -16.14
CA ILE A 52 -0.43 -13.04 -16.75
C ILE A 52 -0.59 -13.03 -18.28
N GLU A 53 -1.81 -12.87 -18.79
CA GLU A 53 -2.09 -12.86 -20.23
C GLU A 53 -1.41 -11.70 -20.97
N ASN A 54 -1.25 -10.55 -20.30
CA ASN A 54 -0.57 -9.40 -20.90
C ASN A 54 0.95 -9.43 -20.77
N LEU A 55 1.51 -10.14 -19.80
CA LEU A 55 2.96 -10.15 -19.55
C LEU A 55 3.66 -11.42 -20.05
N THR A 56 2.92 -12.44 -20.44
CA THR A 56 3.48 -13.74 -20.85
C THR A 56 2.81 -14.32 -22.08
N ASP A 57 3.57 -15.12 -22.84
CA ASP A 57 3.07 -15.90 -23.94
C ASP A 57 2.49 -17.24 -23.47
N GLU A 58 1.87 -17.99 -24.37
CA GLU A 58 1.39 -19.36 -24.11
C GLU A 58 2.54 -20.26 -23.67
N ASN A 59 2.27 -21.18 -22.73
CA ASN A 59 3.25 -22.09 -22.13
C ASN A 59 4.35 -21.42 -21.28
N ALA A 60 4.22 -20.15 -20.94
CA ALA A 60 5.18 -19.48 -20.06
C ALA A 60 5.19 -20.12 -18.66
N VAL A 61 6.37 -20.05 -18.02
CA VAL A 61 6.57 -20.51 -16.64
C VAL A 61 6.36 -19.34 -15.67
N ILE A 62 5.42 -19.52 -14.75
CA ILE A 62 5.08 -18.57 -13.70
C ILE A 62 5.55 -19.11 -12.35
N VAL A 63 6.16 -18.28 -11.53
CA VAL A 63 6.58 -18.67 -10.17
C VAL A 63 5.89 -17.77 -9.15
N ASP A 64 5.29 -18.41 -8.12
CA ASP A 64 4.73 -17.75 -6.96
C ASP A 64 5.35 -18.31 -5.67
N PRO A 65 6.33 -17.61 -5.05
CA PRO A 65 7.00 -18.06 -3.83
C PRO A 65 6.19 -17.84 -2.54
N PHE A 66 5.09 -17.05 -2.57
CA PHE A 66 4.22 -16.76 -1.44
C PHE A 66 2.76 -16.98 -1.82
N GLY A 67 2.41 -18.22 -2.07
CA GLY A 67 1.16 -18.61 -2.71
C GLY A 67 -0.13 -18.23 -2.00
N GLY A 68 -0.10 -18.16 -0.67
CA GLY A 68 -1.21 -17.68 0.16
C GLY A 68 -2.54 -18.37 -0.14
N SER A 69 -3.46 -17.65 -0.76
CA SER A 69 -4.78 -18.19 -1.12
C SER A 69 -4.80 -19.01 -2.41
N GLY A 70 -3.68 -19.19 -3.11
CA GLY A 70 -3.60 -19.91 -4.38
C GLY A 70 -4.07 -19.09 -5.61
N THR A 71 -4.46 -17.84 -5.42
CA THR A 71 -5.11 -17.03 -6.48
C THR A 71 -4.25 -16.91 -7.74
N PHE A 72 -2.94 -16.72 -7.59
CA PHE A 72 -2.04 -16.58 -8.74
C PHE A 72 -1.84 -17.90 -9.48
N ALA A 73 -1.75 -19.00 -8.73
CA ALA A 73 -1.68 -20.34 -9.34
C ALA A 73 -2.96 -20.66 -10.15
N TYR A 74 -4.13 -20.38 -9.59
CA TYR A 74 -5.40 -20.57 -10.31
C TYR A 74 -5.46 -19.71 -11.57
N ALA A 75 -5.07 -18.43 -11.47
CA ALA A 75 -5.07 -17.52 -12.61
C ALA A 75 -4.08 -17.96 -13.71
N ALA A 76 -2.93 -18.51 -13.34
CA ALA A 76 -1.94 -19.04 -14.27
C ALA A 76 -2.46 -20.27 -15.03
N LEU A 77 -3.09 -21.20 -14.32
CA LEU A 77 -3.71 -22.39 -14.92
C LEU A 77 -4.89 -22.02 -15.82
N ASP A 78 -5.73 -21.04 -15.44
CA ASP A 78 -6.80 -20.51 -16.28
C ASP A 78 -6.29 -19.90 -17.58
N ALA A 79 -5.11 -19.32 -17.53
CA ALA A 79 -4.44 -18.72 -18.68
C ALA A 79 -3.62 -19.75 -19.50
N GLY A 80 -3.64 -21.04 -19.13
CA GLY A 80 -2.89 -22.09 -19.81
C GLY A 80 -1.37 -21.95 -19.66
N ARG A 81 -0.90 -21.49 -18.49
CA ARG A 81 0.53 -21.33 -18.20
C ARG A 81 1.01 -22.40 -17.21
N HIS A 82 2.30 -22.71 -17.28
CA HIS A 82 2.94 -23.55 -16.26
C HIS A 82 3.15 -22.74 -14.99
N VAL A 83 2.80 -23.28 -13.83
CA VAL A 83 2.98 -22.60 -12.55
C VAL A 83 3.75 -23.46 -11.55
N ILE A 84 4.77 -22.87 -10.95
CA ILE A 84 5.51 -23.41 -9.82
C ILE A 84 5.08 -22.62 -8.58
N PHE A 85 4.28 -23.27 -7.74
CA PHE A 85 3.61 -22.70 -6.59
C PHE A 85 4.29 -23.12 -5.30
N ASN A 86 4.47 -22.20 -4.37
CA ASN A 86 5.00 -22.50 -3.05
C ASN A 86 4.20 -21.80 -1.96
N GLU A 87 3.78 -22.55 -0.94
CA GLU A 87 3.17 -22.00 0.27
C GLU A 87 3.71 -22.73 1.51
N TRP A 88 4.23 -21.98 2.46
CA TRP A 88 4.90 -22.55 3.62
C TRP A 88 4.04 -22.64 4.87
N GLU A 89 3.02 -21.82 4.99
CA GLU A 89 2.06 -21.86 6.10
C GLU A 89 1.11 -23.05 5.93
N PRO A 90 1.05 -24.01 6.89
CA PRO A 90 0.34 -25.27 6.72
C PRO A 90 -1.15 -25.14 6.39
N TYR A 91 -1.86 -24.21 7.05
CA TYR A 91 -3.28 -24.01 6.78
C TYR A 91 -3.50 -23.40 5.38
N ALA A 92 -2.72 -22.39 5.01
CA ALA A 92 -2.81 -21.80 3.69
C ALA A 92 -2.46 -22.82 2.60
N TYR A 93 -1.42 -23.63 2.81
CA TYR A 93 -1.03 -24.69 1.89
C TYR A 93 -2.17 -25.70 1.66
N GLU A 94 -2.73 -26.28 2.71
CA GLU A 94 -3.83 -27.25 2.57
C GLU A 94 -5.04 -26.66 1.89
N MET A 95 -5.40 -25.43 2.26
CA MET A 95 -6.60 -24.79 1.71
C MET A 95 -6.42 -24.33 0.26
N SER A 96 -5.26 -23.82 -0.10
CA SER A 96 -4.97 -23.35 -1.47
C SER A 96 -4.73 -24.50 -2.45
N THR A 97 -4.27 -25.64 -1.97
CA THR A 97 -4.06 -26.83 -2.81
C THR A 97 -5.29 -27.73 -2.93
N ALA A 98 -6.30 -27.54 -2.08
CA ALA A 98 -7.52 -28.34 -2.10
C ALA A 98 -8.22 -28.40 -3.47
N PRO A 99 -8.34 -27.30 -4.26
CA PRO A 99 -8.92 -27.36 -5.59
C PRO A 99 -8.18 -28.26 -6.58
N PHE A 100 -6.88 -28.50 -6.37
CA PHE A 100 -6.08 -29.37 -7.24
C PHE A 100 -6.30 -30.84 -6.95
N ARG A 101 -6.83 -31.19 -5.77
CA ARG A 101 -7.14 -32.57 -5.38
C ARG A 101 -8.49 -33.04 -5.92
N GLY A 102 -9.34 -32.13 -6.40
CA GLY A 102 -10.64 -32.42 -6.92
C GLY A 102 -11.70 -32.71 -5.85
N VAL A 103 -12.79 -33.32 -6.27
CA VAL A 103 -13.92 -33.74 -5.42
C VAL A 103 -14.09 -35.27 -5.49
N PRO A 104 -14.59 -35.90 -4.42
CA PRO A 104 -14.98 -37.33 -4.47
C PRO A 104 -16.04 -37.57 -5.56
N SER A 105 -16.11 -38.78 -6.09
CA SER A 105 -17.18 -39.17 -7.00
C SER A 105 -18.56 -38.97 -6.35
N PRO A 106 -19.63 -38.83 -7.14
CA PRO A 106 -20.98 -38.60 -6.58
C PRO A 106 -21.40 -39.67 -5.57
N ASP A 107 -21.05 -40.96 -5.80
CA ASP A 107 -21.40 -42.07 -4.95
C ASP A 107 -20.58 -42.03 -3.65
N GLU A 108 -19.25 -41.89 -3.76
CA GLU A 108 -18.36 -41.75 -2.59
C GLU A 108 -18.74 -40.56 -1.72
N TYR A 109 -19.12 -39.43 -2.32
CA TYR A 109 -19.59 -38.24 -1.60
C TYR A 109 -20.90 -38.53 -0.85
N ALA A 110 -21.86 -39.21 -1.49
CA ALA A 110 -23.14 -39.52 -0.90
C ALA A 110 -22.99 -40.49 0.27
N ASP A 111 -22.17 -41.54 0.09
CA ASP A 111 -21.88 -42.54 1.12
C ASP A 111 -21.18 -41.93 2.33
N ALA A 112 -20.16 -41.09 2.09
CA ALA A 112 -19.48 -40.37 3.16
C ALA A 112 -20.40 -39.40 3.91
N LEU A 113 -21.26 -38.69 3.21
CA LEU A 113 -22.24 -37.77 3.83
C LEU A 113 -23.23 -38.56 4.71
N CYS A 114 -23.75 -39.69 4.23
CA CYS A 114 -24.63 -40.56 4.98
C CYS A 114 -23.94 -41.13 6.23
N PHE A 115 -22.71 -41.59 6.07
CA PHE A 115 -21.90 -42.09 7.20
C PHE A 115 -21.68 -41.01 8.27
N ILE A 116 -21.26 -39.79 7.86
CA ILE A 116 -21.07 -38.70 8.80
C ILE A 116 -22.37 -38.33 9.49
N ALA A 117 -23.50 -38.25 8.75
CA ALA A 117 -24.80 -37.95 9.34
C ALA A 117 -25.16 -38.94 10.45
N GLN A 118 -25.04 -40.23 10.18
CA GLN A 118 -25.32 -41.28 11.18
C GLN A 118 -24.48 -41.18 12.44
N ARG A 119 -23.21 -40.78 12.33
CA ARG A 119 -22.26 -40.68 13.45
C ARG A 119 -22.41 -39.36 14.22
N VAL A 120 -22.74 -38.30 13.53
CA VAL A 120 -22.63 -36.93 14.04
C VAL A 120 -23.99 -36.39 14.55
N GLU A 121 -25.09 -36.63 13.82
CA GLU A 121 -26.42 -36.07 14.14
C GLU A 121 -26.92 -36.38 15.56
N PRO A 122 -26.75 -37.55 16.13
CA PRO A 122 -27.23 -37.79 17.51
C PRO A 122 -26.58 -36.87 18.52
N THR A 123 -25.28 -36.60 18.38
CA THR A 123 -24.58 -35.64 19.26
C THR A 123 -24.99 -34.22 18.96
N MET A 124 -25.08 -33.82 17.69
CA MET A 124 -25.43 -32.45 17.28
C MET A 124 -26.85 -32.10 17.68
N ASN A 125 -27.78 -33.02 17.50
CA ASN A 125 -29.16 -32.88 17.97
C ASN A 125 -29.27 -32.74 19.49
N THR A 126 -28.33 -33.29 20.25
CA THR A 126 -28.27 -33.16 21.69
C THR A 126 -27.70 -31.79 22.10
N ILE A 127 -26.54 -31.41 21.55
CA ILE A 127 -25.83 -30.23 22.02
C ILE A 127 -26.42 -28.91 21.53
N TYR A 128 -27.13 -28.90 20.39
CA TYR A 128 -27.84 -27.73 19.85
C TYR A 128 -29.36 -27.81 20.05
N LYS A 129 -29.81 -28.64 20.99
CA LYS A 129 -31.21 -28.87 21.27
C LYS A 129 -31.87 -27.64 21.90
N THR A 130 -33.10 -27.40 21.48
CA THR A 130 -34.02 -26.41 22.12
C THR A 130 -35.47 -26.89 22.00
N ARG A 131 -36.39 -26.19 22.58
CA ARG A 131 -37.81 -26.53 22.53
C ARG A 131 -38.67 -25.34 22.05
N CYS A 132 -39.58 -25.61 21.13
CA CYS A 132 -40.50 -24.58 20.66
C CYS A 132 -41.42 -24.09 21.76
N PRO A 133 -41.53 -22.78 22.03
CA PRO A 133 -42.37 -22.26 23.10
C PRO A 133 -43.87 -22.43 22.81
N ASN A 134 -44.28 -22.56 21.53
CA ASN A 134 -45.66 -22.64 21.14
C ASN A 134 -46.23 -24.07 21.17
N CYS A 135 -45.48 -25.04 20.61
CA CYS A 135 -45.96 -26.41 20.44
C CYS A 135 -45.19 -27.45 21.23
N GLY A 136 -44.14 -27.04 21.95
CA GLY A 136 -43.30 -27.95 22.73
C GLY A 136 -42.38 -28.87 21.93
N ALA A 137 -42.40 -28.79 20.60
CA ALA A 137 -41.56 -29.65 19.76
C ALA A 137 -40.05 -29.39 20.01
N GLU A 138 -39.29 -30.48 20.09
CA GLU A 138 -37.84 -30.40 20.20
C GLU A 138 -37.25 -29.98 18.83
N LEU A 139 -36.30 -29.05 18.86
CA LEU A 139 -35.72 -28.40 17.70
C LEU A 139 -34.21 -28.28 17.90
N VAL A 140 -33.48 -28.00 16.80
CA VAL A 140 -32.05 -27.69 16.80
C VAL A 140 -31.87 -26.23 16.39
N PHE A 141 -31.13 -25.44 17.16
CA PHE A 141 -30.90 -24.04 16.86
C PHE A 141 -29.66 -23.83 15.98
N ASP A 142 -29.65 -22.75 15.22
CA ASP A 142 -28.52 -22.39 14.32
C ASP A 142 -27.47 -21.48 14.96
N GLY A 143 -27.87 -20.65 15.91
CA GLY A 143 -26.95 -19.75 16.56
C GLY A 143 -27.49 -19.14 17.84
N LEU A 144 -26.60 -18.66 18.68
CA LEU A 144 -26.86 -18.07 19.97
C LEU A 144 -25.92 -16.88 20.18
N PHE A 145 -26.48 -15.78 20.70
CA PHE A 145 -25.76 -14.54 21.00
C PHE A 145 -25.89 -14.22 22.47
N PHE A 146 -24.77 -13.92 23.14
CA PHE A 146 -24.78 -13.72 24.59
C PHE A 146 -23.59 -12.90 25.08
N ASP A 147 -23.75 -12.28 26.25
CA ASP A 147 -22.68 -11.79 27.08
C ASP A 147 -22.31 -12.84 28.13
N ARG A 148 -21.04 -12.93 28.49
CA ARG A 148 -20.55 -13.91 29.44
C ARG A 148 -20.76 -13.47 30.88
N GLU A 149 -20.54 -12.19 31.16
CA GLU A 149 -20.63 -11.62 32.51
C GLU A 149 -21.25 -10.22 32.50
N PRO A 150 -22.49 -10.02 33.02
CA PRO A 150 -23.43 -11.07 33.38
C PRO A 150 -23.86 -11.88 32.16
N LEU A 151 -24.33 -13.11 32.38
CA LEU A 151 -24.80 -13.94 31.26
C LEU A 151 -26.12 -13.33 30.74
N GLU A 152 -26.01 -12.59 29.66
CA GLU A 152 -27.10 -11.90 28.97
C GLU A 152 -27.13 -12.29 27.50
N TYR A 153 -28.29 -12.41 26.90
CA TYR A 153 -28.45 -12.79 25.49
C TYR A 153 -29.03 -11.64 24.69
N TYR A 154 -28.70 -11.53 23.42
CA TYR A 154 -29.02 -10.39 22.54
C TYR A 154 -29.74 -10.78 21.27
N HIS A 155 -30.52 -9.84 20.74
CA HIS A 155 -31.05 -9.92 19.39
C HIS A 155 -30.04 -9.36 18.40
N PRO A 156 -29.57 -10.13 17.39
CA PRO A 156 -28.47 -9.72 16.52
C PRO A 156 -28.80 -8.61 15.54
N THR A 157 -30.07 -8.50 15.11
CA THR A 157 -30.44 -7.50 14.10
C THR A 157 -30.66 -6.11 14.69
N GLN A 158 -30.92 -6.00 15.99
CA GLN A 158 -31.26 -4.73 16.65
C GLN A 158 -30.12 -4.16 17.50
N HIS A 159 -29.12 -4.96 17.84
CA HIS A 159 -28.02 -4.59 18.75
C HIS A 159 -28.46 -4.06 20.12
N GLU A 160 -29.72 -4.31 20.47
CA GLU A 160 -30.33 -3.86 21.73
C GLU A 160 -30.27 -4.98 22.75
N ARG A 161 -30.03 -4.62 24.01
CA ARG A 161 -30.25 -5.50 25.12
C ARG A 161 -31.76 -5.85 25.16
N LEU A 162 -32.06 -7.14 25.15
CA LEU A 162 -33.43 -7.59 25.33
C LEU A 162 -33.77 -7.49 26.82
N GLY A 163 -34.41 -6.36 27.16
CA GLY A 163 -35.12 -6.07 28.36
C GLY A 163 -34.42 -6.30 29.70
N GLU A 164 -34.85 -5.56 30.71
CA GLU A 164 -34.43 -5.72 32.11
C GLU A 164 -34.81 -7.10 32.73
N ASN A 165 -35.53 -7.94 31.99
CA ASN A 165 -36.04 -9.24 32.46
C ASN A 165 -35.28 -10.45 31.86
N GLY A 166 -34.13 -10.29 31.26
CA GLY A 166 -33.26 -11.41 30.82
C GLY A 166 -33.89 -12.28 29.73
N GLU A 167 -34.66 -11.71 28.84
CA GLU A 167 -35.25 -12.44 27.71
C GLU A 167 -34.19 -12.72 26.66
N ASN A 168 -33.76 -13.96 26.55
CA ASN A 168 -32.65 -14.42 25.74
C ASN A 168 -33.18 -15.05 24.46
N VAL A 169 -32.68 -14.57 23.27
CA VAL A 169 -33.17 -15.07 22.00
C VAL A 169 -32.22 -16.10 21.41
N ILE A 170 -32.76 -17.29 21.17
CA ILE A 170 -32.10 -18.31 20.37
C ILE A 170 -32.36 -17.99 18.88
N PHE A 171 -31.28 -17.84 18.14
CA PHE A 171 -31.32 -17.52 16.72
C PHE A 171 -31.75 -18.72 15.90
N ARG A 172 -32.68 -18.45 15.02
CA ARG A 172 -33.06 -19.38 13.95
C ARG A 172 -32.67 -18.75 12.60
N ASP A 173 -31.88 -19.46 11.85
CA ASP A 173 -31.67 -19.14 10.45
C ASP A 173 -33.02 -19.28 9.69
N ARG A 174 -33.11 -18.60 8.54
CA ARG A 174 -34.23 -18.70 7.59
C ARG A 174 -34.60 -20.14 7.22
N ARG A 175 -33.71 -21.09 7.41
CA ARG A 175 -33.84 -22.52 7.11
C ARG A 175 -34.54 -23.31 8.21
N TYR A 176 -34.58 -22.77 9.41
CA TYR A 176 -35.13 -23.47 10.54
C TYR A 176 -36.49 -22.86 10.93
N ARG A 177 -37.56 -23.56 10.62
CA ARG A 177 -38.92 -23.18 10.97
C ARG A 177 -39.56 -24.31 11.74
N CYS A 178 -40.09 -23.99 12.92
CA CYS A 178 -40.98 -24.93 13.56
C CYS A 178 -42.23 -25.12 12.68
N GLN A 179 -42.70 -26.35 12.56
CA GLN A 179 -43.90 -26.67 11.77
C GLN A 179 -45.13 -25.87 12.23
N CYS A 180 -45.16 -25.42 13.49
CA CYS A 180 -46.23 -24.57 14.02
C CYS A 180 -46.11 -23.07 13.59
N GLY A 181 -45.09 -22.72 12.81
CA GLY A 181 -44.86 -21.34 12.33
C GLY A 181 -44.10 -20.43 13.29
N CYS A 182 -43.70 -20.91 14.48
CA CYS A 182 -42.89 -20.15 15.43
C CYS A 182 -41.49 -19.87 14.85
N LYS A 183 -41.07 -18.59 14.87
CA LYS A 183 -39.83 -18.13 14.27
C LYS A 183 -38.76 -17.75 15.30
N GLU A 184 -39.13 -17.49 16.51
CA GLU A 184 -38.28 -16.98 17.58
C GLU A 184 -38.53 -17.70 18.88
N LYS A 185 -37.50 -17.83 19.70
CA LYS A 185 -37.59 -18.36 21.04
C LYS A 185 -36.63 -17.59 21.96
N HIS A 186 -37.11 -17.29 23.15
CA HIS A 186 -36.30 -16.81 24.26
C HIS A 186 -35.60 -17.97 24.96
N TYR A 187 -34.40 -17.71 25.48
CA TYR A 187 -33.64 -18.69 26.26
C TYR A 187 -34.41 -18.96 27.57
N ASP A 188 -34.61 -20.24 27.88
CA ASP A 188 -35.38 -20.67 29.02
C ASP A 188 -34.68 -21.77 29.83
N ASP A 189 -35.34 -22.25 30.89
CA ASP A 189 -34.82 -23.31 31.77
C ASP A 189 -34.50 -24.61 31.03
N PHE A 190 -35.16 -24.90 29.91
CA PHE A 190 -34.84 -26.04 29.08
C PHE A 190 -33.48 -25.87 28.39
N ASP A 191 -33.22 -24.70 27.85
CA ASP A 191 -31.96 -24.40 27.20
C ASP A 191 -30.80 -24.38 28.20
N GLU A 192 -31.06 -23.91 29.44
CA GLU A 192 -30.10 -23.95 30.53
C GLU A 192 -29.77 -25.37 30.97
N ALA A 193 -30.78 -26.22 31.07
CA ALA A 193 -30.58 -27.64 31.35
C ALA A 193 -29.71 -28.33 30.26
N VAL A 194 -29.96 -28.01 28.98
CA VAL A 194 -29.13 -28.50 27.86
C VAL A 194 -27.71 -27.98 27.99
N ARG A 195 -27.51 -26.70 28.29
CA ARG A 195 -26.18 -26.11 28.50
C ARG A 195 -25.41 -26.82 29.60
N LEU A 196 -26.02 -27.05 30.74
CA LEU A 196 -25.41 -27.77 31.89
C LEU A 196 -25.08 -29.24 31.52
N GLN A 197 -25.94 -29.90 30.77
CA GLN A 197 -25.68 -31.23 30.24
C GLN A 197 -24.44 -31.22 29.33
N VAL A 198 -24.35 -30.27 28.41
CA VAL A 198 -23.21 -30.12 27.48
C VAL A 198 -21.90 -29.87 28.25
N GLU A 199 -21.91 -29.01 29.28
CA GLU A 199 -20.72 -28.75 30.11
C GLU A 199 -20.20 -30.04 30.79
N SER A 200 -21.08 -30.97 31.14
CA SER A 200 -20.74 -32.24 31.78
C SER A 200 -20.22 -33.32 30.80
N MET A 201 -20.40 -33.13 29.51
CA MET A 201 -19.98 -34.11 28.50
C MET A 201 -18.45 -34.18 28.36
N PRO A 202 -17.87 -35.39 28.29
CA PRO A 202 -16.45 -35.57 28.07
C PRO A 202 -16.08 -35.10 26.66
N CYS A 203 -14.96 -34.39 26.54
CA CYS A 203 -14.41 -33.96 25.24
C CYS A 203 -12.88 -33.91 25.33
N ASN A 204 -12.23 -34.64 24.45
CA ASN A 204 -10.77 -34.60 24.28
C ASN A 204 -10.41 -33.54 23.23
N PHE A 205 -10.52 -32.26 23.59
CA PHE A 205 -10.19 -31.16 22.71
C PHE A 205 -8.72 -30.72 22.90
N PRO A 206 -7.99 -30.33 21.82
CA PRO A 206 -6.61 -29.88 21.94
C PRO A 206 -6.42 -28.77 22.96
N ASN A 207 -5.52 -28.99 23.93
CA ASN A 207 -5.15 -28.01 24.95
C ASN A 207 -3.71 -27.56 24.73
N VAL A 208 -3.51 -26.74 23.70
CA VAL A 208 -2.19 -26.20 23.32
C VAL A 208 -2.12 -24.73 23.71
N ALA A 209 -1.00 -24.30 24.31
CA ALA A 209 -0.78 -22.91 24.62
C ALA A 209 -0.74 -22.06 23.33
N LEU A 210 -1.40 -20.91 23.37
CA LEU A 210 -1.35 -19.95 22.27
C LEU A 210 -0.06 -19.15 22.33
N ILE A 211 0.48 -18.82 21.16
CA ILE A 211 1.61 -17.90 21.04
C ILE A 211 1.10 -16.49 21.28
N GLU A 212 1.66 -15.82 22.27
CA GLU A 212 1.31 -14.45 22.60
C GLU A 212 1.73 -13.51 21.49
N ASN A 213 0.75 -12.75 20.98
CA ASN A 213 0.98 -11.68 20.02
C ASN A 213 0.00 -10.54 20.31
N SER A 214 0.54 -9.36 20.63
CA SER A 214 -0.24 -8.17 20.99
C SER A 214 -1.18 -7.68 19.87
N ARG A 215 -0.97 -8.09 18.64
CA ARG A 215 -1.81 -7.73 17.48
C ARG A 215 -2.96 -8.69 17.23
N LEU A 216 -2.86 -9.90 17.74
CA LEU A 216 -3.90 -10.92 17.55
C LEU A 216 -5.11 -10.75 18.45
N ASN A 217 -5.12 -9.76 19.33
CA ASN A 217 -6.24 -9.47 20.26
C ASN A 217 -6.83 -10.72 20.98
N PHE A 218 -6.04 -11.78 21.15
CA PHE A 218 -6.31 -12.79 22.17
C PHE A 218 -5.96 -12.20 23.55
N THR A 219 -6.39 -10.94 23.75
CA THR A 219 -5.87 -10.09 24.83
C THR A 219 -6.60 -10.27 26.14
N ALA A 220 -7.74 -10.93 26.12
CA ALA A 220 -8.40 -11.24 27.37
C ALA A 220 -7.61 -12.34 28.12
N PRO A 221 -7.33 -12.19 29.41
CA PRO A 221 -6.52 -13.12 30.19
C PRO A 221 -6.98 -14.59 30.13
N GLN A 222 -8.23 -14.82 29.77
CA GLN A 222 -8.81 -16.17 29.65
C GLN A 222 -8.38 -16.91 28.37
N TYR A 223 -7.85 -16.25 27.36
CA TYR A 223 -7.47 -16.86 26.08
C TYR A 223 -5.99 -17.23 26.04
N THR A 224 -5.55 -18.08 26.95
CA THR A 224 -4.14 -18.54 27.04
C THR A 224 -3.87 -19.84 26.31
N ALA A 225 -4.89 -20.63 26.07
CA ALA A 225 -4.80 -21.92 25.40
C ALA A 225 -5.85 -22.04 24.29
N TYR A 226 -5.58 -22.87 23.30
CA TYR A 226 -6.46 -23.09 22.15
C TYR A 226 -7.89 -23.45 22.56
N GLN A 227 -8.06 -24.35 23.52
CA GLN A 227 -9.38 -24.76 24.01
C GLN A 227 -10.20 -23.56 24.54
N ASN A 228 -9.56 -22.52 25.06
CA ASN A 228 -10.26 -21.36 25.62
C ASN A 228 -10.92 -20.48 24.56
N LEU A 229 -10.54 -20.68 23.29
CA LEU A 229 -11.16 -19.96 22.17
C LEU A 229 -12.58 -20.44 21.84
N PHE A 230 -13.00 -21.60 22.39
CA PHE A 230 -14.24 -22.28 22.02
C PHE A 230 -15.07 -22.60 23.26
N SER A 231 -16.38 -22.49 23.15
CA SER A 231 -17.26 -23.04 24.17
C SER A 231 -17.22 -24.57 24.18
N LYS A 232 -17.65 -25.18 25.27
CA LYS A 232 -17.72 -26.64 25.41
C LYS A 232 -18.53 -27.28 24.29
N ARG A 233 -19.65 -26.66 23.91
CA ARG A 233 -20.49 -27.10 22.79
C ARG A 233 -19.72 -27.13 21.47
N GLN A 234 -18.97 -26.08 21.18
CA GLN A 234 -18.19 -25.99 19.96
C GLN A 234 -17.01 -26.97 19.93
N GLN A 235 -16.37 -27.18 21.08
CA GLN A 235 -15.32 -28.22 21.22
C GLN A 235 -15.88 -29.61 20.89
N ILE A 236 -17.03 -29.98 21.47
CA ILE A 236 -17.70 -31.27 21.22
C ILE A 236 -18.07 -31.38 19.74
N ALA A 237 -18.65 -30.35 19.16
CA ALA A 237 -19.06 -30.35 17.75
C ALA A 237 -17.87 -30.58 16.81
N LEU A 238 -16.76 -29.84 16.99
CA LEU A 238 -15.54 -30.00 16.19
C LEU A 238 -14.94 -31.39 16.31
N MET A 239 -14.84 -31.92 17.55
CA MET A 239 -14.25 -33.24 17.77
C MET A 239 -15.13 -34.39 17.26
N THR A 240 -16.47 -34.24 17.39
CA THR A 240 -17.40 -35.23 16.83
C THR A 240 -17.29 -35.31 15.31
N LEU A 241 -17.23 -34.16 14.64
CA LEU A 241 -17.00 -34.08 13.19
C LEU A 241 -15.63 -34.66 12.83
N LYS A 242 -14.55 -34.21 13.50
CA LYS A 242 -13.19 -34.69 13.24
C LYS A 242 -13.06 -36.22 13.35
N ASN A 243 -13.62 -36.77 14.41
CA ASN A 243 -13.54 -38.23 14.64
C ASN A 243 -14.34 -39.00 13.58
N ALA A 244 -15.54 -38.55 13.21
CA ALA A 244 -16.32 -39.21 12.17
C ALA A 244 -15.63 -39.13 10.79
N ILE A 245 -15.03 -37.99 10.48
CA ILE A 245 -14.28 -37.79 9.22
C ILE A 245 -13.04 -38.70 9.19
N ALA A 246 -12.34 -38.90 10.31
CA ALA A 246 -11.16 -39.75 10.40
C ALA A 246 -11.44 -41.23 10.06
N GLU A 247 -12.70 -41.68 10.20
CA GLU A 247 -13.14 -43.03 9.87
C GLU A 247 -13.44 -43.21 8.35
N LEU A 248 -13.48 -42.14 7.57
CA LEU A 248 -13.72 -42.18 6.12
C LEU A 248 -12.51 -42.78 5.36
N PRO A 249 -12.75 -43.39 4.18
CA PRO A 249 -11.69 -43.81 3.28
C PRO A 249 -10.77 -42.65 2.90
N GLU A 250 -9.47 -42.88 2.72
CA GLU A 250 -8.45 -41.85 2.50
C GLU A 250 -8.79 -40.90 1.34
N GLY A 251 -9.23 -41.42 0.18
CA GLY A 251 -9.57 -40.61 -0.99
C GLY A 251 -10.72 -39.62 -0.77
N THR A 252 -11.65 -39.97 0.15
CA THR A 252 -12.80 -39.10 0.48
C THR A 252 -12.50 -38.24 1.70
N ARG A 253 -11.73 -38.77 2.66
CA ARG A 253 -11.41 -38.13 3.94
C ARG A 253 -10.88 -36.70 3.77
N THR A 254 -9.88 -36.51 2.93
CA THR A 254 -9.20 -35.21 2.74
C THR A 254 -10.16 -34.10 2.36
N PHE A 255 -11.13 -34.34 1.49
CA PHE A 255 -12.13 -33.33 1.10
C PHE A 255 -12.98 -32.89 2.28
N PHE A 256 -13.39 -33.83 3.15
CA PHE A 256 -14.19 -33.54 4.34
C PHE A 256 -13.34 -32.89 5.45
N GLU A 257 -12.09 -33.32 5.63
CA GLU A 257 -11.13 -32.67 6.55
C GLU A 257 -10.88 -31.21 6.18
N ASP A 258 -10.58 -30.94 4.91
CA ASP A 258 -10.39 -29.58 4.40
C ASP A 258 -11.63 -28.71 4.65
N THR A 259 -12.82 -29.30 4.51
CA THR A 259 -14.07 -28.57 4.78
C THR A 259 -14.20 -28.25 6.27
N LEU A 260 -13.91 -29.20 7.15
CA LEU A 260 -13.91 -28.97 8.60
C LEU A 260 -12.92 -27.88 9.00
N ILE A 261 -11.70 -27.96 8.49
CA ILE A 261 -10.63 -26.97 8.72
C ILE A 261 -11.07 -25.57 8.25
N SER A 262 -11.71 -25.50 7.09
CA SER A 262 -12.16 -24.21 6.52
C SER A 262 -13.22 -23.50 7.35
N ILE A 263 -14.01 -24.21 8.17
CA ILE A 263 -15.05 -23.67 9.04
C ILE A 263 -14.66 -23.57 10.53
N ALA A 264 -13.51 -24.12 10.92
CA ALA A 264 -13.10 -24.19 12.33
C ALA A 264 -13.10 -22.81 13.01
N HIS A 265 -12.74 -21.76 12.28
CA HIS A 265 -12.79 -20.37 12.76
C HIS A 265 -14.21 -19.91 13.14
N CYS A 266 -15.27 -20.51 12.58
CA CYS A 266 -16.66 -20.21 12.92
C CYS A 266 -17.03 -20.71 14.31
N GLY A 267 -16.30 -21.69 14.84
CA GLY A 267 -16.55 -22.26 16.16
C GLY A 267 -15.94 -21.48 17.32
N LYS A 268 -14.95 -20.63 17.05
CA LYS A 268 -14.34 -19.81 18.12
C LYS A 268 -15.28 -18.72 18.59
N TYR A 269 -15.09 -18.25 19.81
CA TYR A 269 -15.78 -17.06 20.29
C TYR A 269 -15.51 -15.87 19.38
N THR A 270 -16.57 -15.22 18.92
CA THR A 270 -16.51 -14.11 17.98
C THR A 270 -17.50 -13.04 18.44
N ASP A 271 -17.16 -11.77 18.27
CA ASP A 271 -18.10 -10.67 18.49
C ASP A 271 -19.32 -10.86 17.57
N TYR A 272 -20.53 -10.72 18.11
CA TYR A 272 -21.74 -10.90 17.31
C TYR A 272 -21.89 -9.87 16.18
N ARG A 273 -21.17 -8.75 16.23
CA ARG A 273 -21.12 -7.72 15.18
C ARG A 273 -20.09 -8.01 14.10
N SER A 274 -19.07 -8.84 14.40
CA SER A 274 -17.99 -9.09 13.47
C SER A 274 -18.32 -10.24 12.52
N LYS A 275 -17.69 -10.21 11.35
CA LYS A 275 -17.65 -11.37 10.48
C LYS A 275 -16.84 -12.47 11.18
N SER A 276 -17.21 -13.73 10.98
CA SER A 276 -16.59 -14.90 11.62
C SER A 276 -15.08 -15.10 11.30
N GLN A 277 -14.55 -14.31 10.39
CA GLN A 277 -13.13 -14.33 10.02
C GLN A 277 -12.24 -13.47 10.93
N ASP A 278 -12.84 -12.66 11.79
CA ASP A 278 -12.10 -11.81 12.70
C ASP A 278 -11.24 -12.66 13.64
N ASN A 279 -9.98 -12.29 13.79
CA ASN A 279 -9.05 -12.95 14.72
C ASN A 279 -9.28 -12.52 16.17
N HIS A 280 -10.14 -11.54 16.38
CA HIS A 280 -10.50 -11.06 17.69
C HIS A 280 -11.37 -12.07 18.42
N CYS A 281 -10.99 -12.41 19.66
CA CYS A 281 -11.83 -13.12 20.60
C CYS A 281 -12.28 -12.12 21.66
N PRO A 282 -13.53 -11.66 21.62
CA PRO A 282 -14.02 -10.65 22.55
C PRO A 282 -14.12 -11.21 23.97
N GLU A 283 -13.94 -10.35 24.95
CA GLU A 283 -14.17 -10.67 26.36
C GLU A 283 -15.64 -10.94 26.62
N ASN A 284 -16.47 -10.15 25.99
CA ASN A 284 -17.93 -10.21 26.08
C ASN A 284 -18.55 -10.07 24.67
N ARG A 285 -19.87 -10.13 24.52
CA ARG A 285 -20.60 -10.02 23.24
C ARG A 285 -20.29 -11.15 22.28
N LEU A 286 -20.56 -12.36 22.70
CA LEU A 286 -20.18 -13.60 22.06
C LEU A 286 -21.30 -14.16 21.18
N LYS A 287 -20.92 -14.94 20.19
CA LYS A 287 -21.83 -15.79 19.43
C LYS A 287 -21.34 -17.23 19.36
N GLU A 288 -22.26 -18.16 19.38
CA GLU A 288 -22.08 -19.54 18.96
C GLU A 288 -22.85 -19.82 17.68
N THR A 289 -22.32 -20.71 16.86
CA THR A 289 -22.93 -21.11 15.59
C THR A 289 -23.06 -22.63 15.54
N ASN A 290 -24.15 -23.16 14.99
CA ASN A 290 -24.27 -24.59 14.74
C ASN A 290 -23.26 -25.03 13.68
N LEU A 291 -22.16 -25.65 14.14
CA LEU A 291 -21.04 -26.03 13.27
C LEU A 291 -21.40 -27.16 12.29
N TYR A 292 -22.35 -28.02 12.64
CA TYR A 292 -22.78 -29.07 11.72
C TYR A 292 -23.52 -28.49 10.52
N HIS A 293 -24.44 -27.56 10.74
CA HIS A 293 -25.11 -26.86 9.65
C HIS A 293 -24.12 -26.08 8.79
N ARG A 294 -23.15 -25.37 9.41
CA ARG A 294 -22.10 -24.68 8.66
C ARG A 294 -21.22 -25.64 7.87
N PHE A 295 -20.93 -26.80 8.42
CA PHE A 295 -20.16 -27.83 7.73
C PHE A 295 -20.88 -28.33 6.47
N LEU A 296 -22.16 -28.67 6.59
CA LEU A 296 -22.98 -29.11 5.46
C LEU A 296 -23.09 -28.06 4.34
N GLU A 297 -23.28 -26.79 4.73
CA GLU A 297 -23.28 -25.68 3.79
C GLU A 297 -21.95 -25.56 3.06
N LYS A 298 -20.87 -25.59 3.82
CA LYS A 298 -19.53 -25.43 3.27
C LYS A 298 -19.11 -26.60 2.39
N LEU A 299 -19.53 -27.83 2.74
CA LEU A 299 -19.37 -28.99 1.88
C LEU A 299 -19.97 -28.77 0.49
N LYS A 300 -21.21 -28.25 0.45
CA LYS A 300 -21.88 -27.95 -0.81
C LYS A 300 -21.16 -26.87 -1.59
N GLU A 301 -20.86 -25.71 -0.94
CA GLU A 301 -20.14 -24.59 -1.56
C GLU A 301 -18.79 -25.03 -2.16
N ARG A 302 -18.00 -25.80 -1.37
CA ARG A 302 -16.68 -26.28 -1.80
C ARG A 302 -16.80 -27.29 -2.96
N LYS A 303 -17.75 -28.21 -2.87
CA LYS A 303 -18.00 -29.20 -3.95
C LYS A 303 -18.33 -28.50 -5.26
N GLU A 304 -19.26 -27.54 -5.24
CA GLU A 304 -19.67 -26.80 -6.41
C GLU A 304 -18.49 -25.98 -6.99
N TYR A 305 -17.75 -25.28 -6.14
CA TYR A 305 -16.60 -24.48 -6.57
C TYR A 305 -15.48 -25.35 -7.17
N ILE A 306 -15.06 -26.42 -6.47
CA ILE A 306 -13.94 -27.26 -6.92
C ILE A 306 -14.32 -28.04 -8.18
N ALA A 307 -15.55 -28.55 -8.27
CA ALA A 307 -16.03 -29.25 -9.47
C ALA A 307 -16.13 -28.34 -10.72
N ALA A 308 -16.29 -27.04 -10.52
CA ALA A 308 -16.29 -26.07 -11.62
C ALA A 308 -14.89 -25.72 -12.13
N GLN A 309 -13.81 -26.08 -11.41
CA GLN A 309 -12.46 -25.84 -11.89
C GLN A 309 -12.06 -26.85 -12.97
N ASN A 310 -11.36 -26.36 -13.97
CA ASN A 310 -10.85 -27.19 -15.07
C ASN A 310 -9.34 -26.93 -15.24
N PHE A 311 -8.56 -27.32 -14.22
CA PHE A 311 -7.11 -27.12 -14.22
C PHE A 311 -6.40 -28.26 -14.95
N ASP A 312 -5.45 -27.93 -15.83
CA ASP A 312 -4.48 -28.89 -16.32
C ASP A 312 -3.35 -29.05 -15.27
N LEU A 313 -3.45 -30.11 -14.47
CA LEU A 313 -2.49 -30.37 -13.40
C LEU A 313 -1.09 -30.77 -13.91
N ASN A 314 -0.93 -31.07 -15.22
CA ASN A 314 0.41 -31.25 -15.79
C ASN A 314 1.19 -29.93 -15.89
N GLN A 315 0.52 -28.81 -15.77
CA GLN A 315 1.11 -27.47 -15.76
C GLN A 315 1.36 -26.95 -14.34
N LEU A 316 1.18 -27.78 -13.31
CA LEU A 316 1.28 -27.37 -11.91
C LEU A 316 2.39 -28.14 -11.18
N GLU A 317 3.28 -27.41 -10.53
CA GLU A 317 4.19 -27.90 -9.52
C GLU A 317 3.88 -27.24 -8.17
N VAL A 318 3.70 -28.06 -7.12
CA VAL A 318 3.34 -27.59 -5.77
C VAL A 318 4.45 -27.85 -4.79
N ASN A 319 4.84 -26.85 -4.03
CA ASN A 319 5.90 -26.91 -3.02
C ASN A 319 5.41 -26.35 -1.68
N SER A 320 6.01 -26.83 -0.57
CA SER A 320 5.77 -26.31 0.78
C SER A 320 7.09 -26.20 1.54
N MET A 321 7.77 -25.08 1.33
CA MET A 321 9.06 -24.81 1.97
C MET A 321 9.33 -23.33 2.12
N ASP A 322 10.38 -22.98 2.88
CA ASP A 322 10.88 -21.62 2.97
C ASP A 322 11.17 -21.05 1.57
N TYR A 323 10.67 -19.82 1.27
CA TYR A 323 10.80 -19.22 -0.06
C TYR A 323 12.25 -19.09 -0.55
N ARG A 324 13.22 -18.93 0.36
CA ARG A 324 14.65 -18.84 0.04
C ARG A 324 15.22 -20.16 -0.46
N ARG A 325 14.78 -21.28 0.13
CA ARG A 325 15.13 -22.63 -0.34
C ARG A 325 14.42 -22.95 -1.65
N PHE A 326 13.15 -22.60 -1.72
CA PHE A 326 12.32 -22.77 -2.91
C PHE A 326 12.92 -22.07 -4.13
N LEU A 327 13.17 -20.78 -4.04
CA LEU A 327 13.73 -20.01 -5.18
C LEU A 327 15.11 -20.55 -5.59
N ARG A 328 15.96 -20.94 -4.65
CA ARG A 328 17.28 -21.52 -4.97
C ARG A 328 17.21 -22.84 -5.73
N ALA A 329 16.14 -23.62 -5.57
CA ALA A 329 15.95 -24.87 -6.30
C ALA A 329 15.58 -24.66 -7.76
N ILE A 330 15.03 -23.50 -8.12
CA ILE A 330 14.64 -23.16 -9.49
C ILE A 330 15.90 -22.85 -10.31
N PRO A 331 16.07 -23.46 -11.50
CA PRO A 331 17.20 -23.18 -12.38
C PRO A 331 17.24 -21.70 -12.82
N PRO A 332 18.43 -21.14 -13.14
CA PRO A 332 18.54 -19.77 -13.61
C PRO A 332 17.93 -19.60 -15.01
N ASN A 333 17.34 -18.44 -15.27
CA ASN A 333 16.77 -18.03 -16.57
C ASN A 333 15.75 -19.05 -17.13
N THR A 334 14.83 -19.53 -16.28
CA THR A 334 13.78 -20.51 -16.67
C THR A 334 12.37 -20.01 -16.38
N VAL A 335 12.23 -18.82 -15.83
CA VAL A 335 10.97 -18.24 -15.38
C VAL A 335 10.63 -17.02 -16.24
N ASN A 336 9.44 -17.01 -16.84
CA ASN A 336 9.01 -15.86 -17.65
C ASN A 336 8.35 -14.76 -16.82
N LEU A 337 7.68 -15.15 -15.72
CA LEU A 337 7.04 -14.22 -14.81
C LEU A 337 7.15 -14.71 -13.36
N LEU A 338 7.74 -13.89 -12.50
CA LEU A 338 7.60 -14.03 -11.06
C LEU A 338 6.44 -13.11 -10.62
N LEU A 339 5.32 -13.71 -10.20
CA LEU A 339 4.11 -13.01 -9.76
C LEU A 339 3.83 -13.35 -8.31
N THR A 340 3.91 -12.38 -7.40
CA THR A 340 3.89 -12.70 -5.98
C THR A 340 3.37 -11.59 -5.09
N ASP A 341 2.88 -12.01 -3.91
CA ASP A 341 2.30 -11.19 -2.87
C ASP A 341 2.94 -11.51 -1.51
N PRO A 342 4.17 -11.04 -1.24
CA PRO A 342 4.81 -11.30 0.04
C PRO A 342 4.02 -10.66 1.20
N PRO A 343 4.14 -11.15 2.43
CA PRO A 343 3.51 -10.50 3.60
C PRO A 343 3.84 -9.01 3.68
N TYR A 344 2.84 -8.18 4.04
CA TYR A 344 2.99 -6.72 4.11
C TYR A 344 3.51 -6.26 5.48
N GLY A 345 4.70 -6.68 5.83
CA GLY A 345 5.37 -6.25 7.04
C GLY A 345 4.55 -6.60 8.29
N ASP A 346 3.89 -5.60 8.91
CA ASP A 346 3.16 -5.80 10.16
C ASP A 346 1.64 -6.01 10.02
N ASN A 347 1.12 -6.10 8.78
CA ASN A 347 -0.32 -6.22 8.55
C ASN A 347 -0.87 -7.61 8.87
N ALA A 348 -0.12 -8.68 8.61
CA ALA A 348 -0.53 -10.05 8.90
C ALA A 348 0.65 -10.93 9.29
N GLN A 349 0.58 -11.53 10.47
CA GLN A 349 1.48 -12.57 10.94
C GLN A 349 0.76 -13.90 10.70
N TYR A 350 0.96 -14.51 9.53
CA TYR A 350 0.14 -15.62 9.05
C TYR A 350 0.22 -16.85 9.95
N PHE A 351 1.39 -17.19 10.47
CA PHE A 351 1.55 -18.35 11.36
C PHE A 351 0.81 -18.16 12.69
N GLU A 352 0.90 -16.97 13.31
CA GLU A 352 0.16 -16.69 14.53
C GLU A 352 -1.35 -16.61 14.28
N HIS A 353 -1.79 -16.10 13.13
CA HIS A 353 -3.20 -16.08 12.76
C HIS A 353 -3.78 -17.48 12.55
N ALA A 354 -3.01 -18.39 12.00
CA ALA A 354 -3.44 -19.76 11.74
C ALA A 354 -3.51 -20.64 13.01
N GLN A 355 -3.00 -20.19 14.15
CA GLN A 355 -3.11 -20.90 15.43
C GLN A 355 -4.55 -21.31 15.80
N ARG A 356 -5.54 -20.56 15.34
CA ARG A 356 -6.97 -20.88 15.52
C ARG A 356 -7.41 -22.18 14.84
N VAL A 357 -6.57 -22.75 14.00
CA VAL A 357 -6.85 -23.95 13.19
C VAL A 357 -5.79 -25.02 13.35
N HIS A 358 -4.54 -24.68 13.52
CA HIS A 358 -3.40 -25.59 13.58
C HIS A 358 -3.60 -26.81 14.48
N PRO A 359 -4.14 -26.71 15.71
CA PRO A 359 -4.31 -27.88 16.56
C PRO A 359 -5.34 -28.89 16.02
N LEU A 360 -6.32 -28.44 15.23
CA LEU A 360 -7.24 -29.37 14.55
C LEU A 360 -6.58 -30.11 13.39
N MET A 361 -5.54 -29.53 12.80
CA MET A 361 -4.68 -30.15 11.79
C MET A 361 -3.59 -31.06 12.40
N ASN A 362 -3.58 -31.25 13.71
CA ASN A 362 -2.50 -31.90 14.46
C ASN A 362 -1.14 -31.25 14.31
N TYR A 363 -1.15 -29.94 14.04
CA TYR A 363 0.05 -29.09 13.93
C TYR A 363 0.17 -28.18 15.15
N SER A 364 1.41 -27.96 15.60
CA SER A 364 1.69 -27.03 16.70
C SER A 364 2.82 -26.08 16.33
N LEU A 365 2.49 -24.81 16.23
CA LEU A 365 3.45 -23.76 15.95
C LEU A 365 4.49 -23.62 17.08
N SER A 366 4.13 -23.93 18.33
CA SER A 366 5.05 -23.90 19.47
C SER A 366 6.18 -24.93 19.37
N ALA A 367 5.98 -26.01 18.59
CA ALA A 367 6.99 -27.04 18.32
C ALA A 367 7.83 -26.73 17.07
N ASP A 368 7.40 -25.80 16.24
CA ASP A 368 8.07 -25.41 14.97
C ASP A 368 8.55 -23.97 15.02
N ASN A 369 9.62 -23.73 15.76
CA ASN A 369 10.21 -22.40 15.86
C ASN A 369 10.85 -21.93 14.54
N ASP A 370 11.28 -22.84 13.66
CA ASP A 370 11.94 -22.47 12.39
C ASP A 370 11.01 -21.66 11.49
N ARG A 371 9.74 -22.10 11.36
CA ARG A 371 8.73 -21.37 10.60
C ARG A 371 8.44 -19.98 11.19
N LEU A 372 8.26 -19.93 12.50
CA LEU A 372 7.98 -18.67 13.19
C LEU A 372 9.12 -17.66 13.03
N HIS A 373 10.38 -18.12 13.14
CA HIS A 373 11.56 -17.25 13.04
C HIS A 373 11.86 -16.80 11.61
N ASN A 374 11.53 -17.60 10.63
CA ASN A 374 11.88 -17.34 9.23
C ASN A 374 10.74 -16.72 8.39
N GLU A 375 9.56 -16.51 8.97
CA GLU A 375 8.47 -15.79 8.31
C GLU A 375 8.90 -14.37 7.91
N VAL A 376 8.57 -13.92 6.70
CA VAL A 376 8.86 -12.57 6.20
C VAL A 376 7.83 -11.60 6.78
N VAL A 377 8.09 -11.04 7.94
CA VAL A 377 7.12 -10.24 8.69
C VAL A 377 7.81 -9.19 9.58
N ILE A 378 7.11 -8.12 9.89
CA ILE A 378 7.47 -7.20 10.98
C ILE A 378 6.65 -7.58 12.21
N SER A 379 7.30 -8.00 13.29
CA SER A 379 6.61 -8.43 14.51
C SER A 379 7.43 -8.12 15.75
N ASN A 380 6.73 -7.64 16.78
CA ASN A 380 7.28 -7.42 18.12
C ASN A 380 6.82 -8.50 19.11
N ALA A 381 6.27 -9.63 18.60
CA ALA A 381 5.78 -10.70 19.46
C ALA A 381 6.90 -11.25 20.37
N PRO A 382 6.66 -11.43 21.67
CA PRO A 382 7.66 -11.97 22.60
C PRO A 382 8.16 -13.37 22.21
N SER A 383 7.33 -14.14 21.51
CA SER A 383 7.66 -15.48 21.01
C SER A 383 8.69 -15.49 19.88
N ARG A 384 8.97 -14.36 19.27
CA ARG A 384 10.00 -14.21 18.24
C ARG A 384 11.28 -13.71 18.91
N THR A 385 12.28 -14.56 19.01
CA THR A 385 13.57 -14.26 19.68
C THR A 385 14.33 -13.13 18.97
N ASP A 386 14.21 -13.07 17.64
CA ASP A 386 14.75 -11.95 16.86
C ASP A 386 13.60 -10.99 16.56
N LYS A 387 13.45 -9.95 17.36
CA LYS A 387 12.49 -8.88 17.09
C LYS A 387 12.65 -8.42 15.64
N ARG A 388 11.79 -8.93 14.77
CA ARG A 388 11.87 -8.63 13.35
C ARG A 388 11.39 -7.22 13.08
N GLY A 389 12.35 -6.32 12.94
CA GLY A 389 12.13 -4.93 12.58
C GLY A 389 11.97 -4.72 11.08
N LYS A 390 11.63 -3.49 10.71
CA LYS A 390 11.48 -3.07 9.30
C LYS A 390 12.76 -3.31 8.49
N GLU A 391 13.93 -3.13 9.07
CA GLU A 391 15.21 -3.34 8.37
C GLU A 391 15.39 -4.80 7.94
N GLN A 392 15.13 -5.75 8.83
CA GLN A 392 15.22 -7.17 8.50
C GLN A 392 14.18 -7.58 7.44
N PHE A 393 12.96 -7.06 7.55
CA PHE A 393 11.93 -7.27 6.54
C PHE A 393 12.37 -6.78 5.17
N LEU A 394 12.97 -5.58 5.08
CA LEU A 394 13.49 -5.04 3.81
C LEU A 394 14.64 -5.86 3.25
N VAL A 395 15.50 -6.43 4.09
CA VAL A 395 16.56 -7.37 3.66
C VAL A 395 15.94 -8.63 3.04
N ASP A 396 14.87 -9.17 3.63
CA ASP A 396 14.19 -10.34 3.07
C ASP A 396 13.51 -10.01 1.73
N ILE A 397 12.91 -8.82 1.58
CA ILE A 397 12.34 -8.37 0.30
C ILE A 397 13.43 -8.11 -0.74
N GLU A 398 14.55 -7.50 -0.36
CA GLU A 398 15.67 -7.30 -1.30
C GLU A 398 16.25 -8.63 -1.78
N ARG A 399 16.33 -9.64 -0.91
CA ARG A 399 16.74 -11.00 -1.29
C ARG A 399 15.81 -11.62 -2.34
N LEU A 400 14.51 -11.32 -2.29
CA LEU A 400 13.56 -11.75 -3.31
C LEU A 400 13.97 -11.21 -4.70
N PHE A 401 14.39 -9.94 -4.80
CA PHE A 401 14.88 -9.36 -6.05
C PHE A 401 16.18 -10.02 -6.54
N ILE A 402 17.09 -10.36 -5.63
CA ILE A 402 18.32 -11.07 -5.98
C ILE A 402 18.03 -12.43 -6.60
N GLU A 403 17.17 -13.24 -5.99
CA GLU A 403 16.80 -14.57 -6.51
C GLU A 403 15.93 -14.44 -7.76
N ALA A 404 15.02 -13.46 -7.82
CA ALA A 404 14.23 -13.17 -9.01
C ALA A 404 15.12 -12.86 -10.22
N ASN A 405 16.19 -12.05 -10.05
CA ASN A 405 17.13 -11.77 -11.12
C ASN A 405 17.82 -13.03 -11.66
N ARG A 406 18.10 -13.99 -10.78
CA ARG A 406 18.74 -15.23 -11.19
C ARG A 406 17.80 -16.16 -11.97
N ILE A 407 16.53 -16.29 -11.54
CA ILE A 407 15.60 -17.27 -12.10
C ILE A 407 14.77 -16.75 -13.25
N VAL A 408 14.40 -15.47 -13.25
CA VAL A 408 13.61 -14.85 -14.33
C VAL A 408 14.46 -14.76 -15.58
N ASP A 409 13.89 -15.04 -16.73
CA ASP A 409 14.54 -14.97 -18.04
C ASP A 409 14.80 -13.49 -18.43
N ASP A 410 15.75 -13.26 -19.32
CA ASP A 410 16.00 -11.93 -19.86
C ASP A 410 14.75 -11.41 -20.58
N HIS A 411 14.39 -10.16 -20.34
CA HIS A 411 13.11 -9.55 -20.73
C HIS A 411 11.85 -10.22 -20.13
N GLY A 412 12.02 -11.13 -19.17
CA GLY A 412 10.93 -11.60 -18.33
C GLY A 412 10.51 -10.56 -17.30
N PHE A 413 9.39 -10.81 -16.65
CA PHE A 413 8.79 -9.84 -15.73
C PHE A 413 8.81 -10.31 -14.28
N MET A 414 8.84 -9.34 -13.39
CA MET A 414 8.52 -9.53 -11.98
C MET A 414 7.33 -8.63 -11.63
N VAL A 415 6.30 -9.22 -11.04
CA VAL A 415 5.12 -8.50 -10.54
C VAL A 415 5.06 -8.70 -9.03
N LEU A 416 5.16 -7.60 -8.31
CA LEU A 416 5.17 -7.59 -6.86
C LEU A 416 3.96 -6.80 -6.33
N TYR A 417 3.10 -7.47 -5.58
CA TYR A 417 2.06 -6.80 -4.81
C TYR A 417 2.63 -6.29 -3.49
N PHE A 418 2.19 -5.12 -3.09
CA PHE A 418 2.64 -4.51 -1.84
C PHE A 418 1.61 -3.51 -1.32
N ARG A 419 1.51 -3.36 0.00
CA ARG A 419 0.71 -2.32 0.62
C ARG A 419 1.60 -1.41 1.46
N PRO A 420 1.87 -0.19 1.00
CA PRO A 420 2.64 0.79 1.76
C PRO A 420 1.93 1.14 3.06
N GLN A 421 2.70 1.40 4.10
CA GLN A 421 2.17 1.96 5.33
C GLN A 421 1.97 3.46 5.16
N GLN A 422 0.85 4.00 5.68
CA GLN A 422 0.58 5.44 5.62
C GLN A 422 1.75 6.30 6.13
N ARG A 423 2.44 5.84 7.15
CA ARG A 423 3.56 6.57 7.77
C ARG A 423 4.76 6.68 6.84
N ASP A 424 5.03 5.65 6.07
CA ASP A 424 6.28 5.47 5.33
C ASP A 424 6.05 5.35 3.81
N TRP A 425 4.88 5.73 3.31
CA TRP A 425 4.44 5.45 1.95
C TRP A 425 5.43 5.86 0.85
N VAL A 426 6.03 7.04 0.96
CA VAL A 426 7.05 7.50 -0.01
C VAL A 426 8.27 6.60 0.02
N SER A 427 8.80 6.34 1.22
CA SER A 427 9.97 5.49 1.41
C SER A 427 9.72 4.06 0.95
N ASP A 428 8.55 3.49 1.25
CA ASP A 428 8.23 2.11 0.90
C ASP A 428 8.10 1.93 -0.62
N LEU A 429 7.39 2.84 -1.31
CA LEU A 429 7.21 2.80 -2.76
C LEU A 429 8.55 2.98 -3.49
N ASN A 430 9.37 3.92 -3.06
CA ASN A 430 10.63 4.22 -3.74
C ASN A 430 11.71 3.17 -3.47
N LYS A 431 11.77 2.59 -2.26
CA LYS A 431 12.74 1.51 -1.97
C LYS A 431 12.52 0.26 -2.80
N LEU A 432 11.27 -0.11 -3.09
CA LEU A 432 11.01 -1.26 -3.94
C LEU A 432 11.48 -1.04 -5.37
N LYS A 433 11.30 0.17 -5.91
CA LYS A 433 11.85 0.56 -7.21
C LYS A 433 13.38 0.54 -7.22
N ASP A 434 14.00 1.02 -6.13
CA ASP A 434 15.45 1.00 -5.98
C ASP A 434 16.01 -0.43 -5.87
N PHE A 435 15.31 -1.34 -5.20
CA PHE A 435 15.68 -2.76 -5.17
C PHE A 435 15.64 -3.36 -6.58
N GLY A 436 14.55 -3.06 -7.33
CA GLY A 436 14.46 -3.48 -8.73
C GLY A 436 15.69 -3.03 -9.52
N ARG A 437 15.97 -1.73 -9.56
CA ARG A 437 17.08 -1.15 -10.33
C ARG A 437 18.44 -1.70 -9.90
N ARG A 438 18.69 -1.86 -8.61
CA ARG A 438 19.95 -2.44 -8.10
C ARG A 438 20.18 -3.88 -8.54
N HIS A 439 19.10 -4.63 -8.71
CA HIS A 439 19.15 -6.04 -9.05
C HIS A 439 18.71 -6.34 -10.48
N GLY A 440 18.84 -5.35 -11.39
CA GLY A 440 18.68 -5.53 -12.84
C GLY A 440 17.25 -5.59 -13.33
N PHE A 441 16.31 -5.04 -12.57
CA PHE A 441 14.94 -4.85 -12.97
C PHE A 441 14.58 -3.37 -13.16
N GLU A 442 14.02 -3.03 -14.30
CA GLU A 442 13.49 -1.68 -14.54
C GLU A 442 12.01 -1.61 -14.12
N PRO A 443 11.63 -0.71 -13.22
CA PRO A 443 10.23 -0.52 -12.86
C PRO A 443 9.47 0.14 -14.03
N LEU A 444 8.55 -0.59 -14.65
CA LEU A 444 7.77 -0.11 -15.79
C LEU A 444 6.50 0.61 -15.38
N LEU A 445 5.79 0.04 -14.41
CA LEU A 445 4.46 0.49 -14.02
C LEU A 445 4.24 0.23 -12.53
N THR A 446 3.57 1.16 -11.88
CA THR A 446 3.09 1.03 -10.50
C THR A 446 1.63 1.44 -10.47
N ILE A 447 0.75 0.51 -10.16
CA ILE A 447 -0.71 0.69 -10.24
C ILE A 447 -1.42 0.22 -8.97
N SER A 448 -2.62 0.72 -8.78
CA SER A 448 -3.57 0.19 -7.81
C SER A 448 -4.22 -1.10 -8.34
N ALA A 449 -4.15 -2.19 -7.61
CA ALA A 449 -4.55 -3.52 -8.09
C ALA A 449 -5.62 -4.15 -7.18
N GLY A 450 -6.85 -3.71 -7.36
CA GLY A 450 -8.03 -4.31 -6.73
C GLY A 450 -8.30 -3.82 -5.30
N ILE A 451 -9.54 -4.06 -4.85
CA ILE A 451 -10.02 -3.62 -3.54
C ILE A 451 -9.53 -4.59 -2.46
N ALA A 452 -8.78 -4.09 -1.51
CA ALA A 452 -8.48 -4.79 -0.27
C ALA A 452 -9.35 -4.19 0.85
N ASP A 453 -9.96 -5.04 1.68
CA ASP A 453 -10.66 -4.55 2.88
C ASP A 453 -9.61 -4.11 3.93
N PRO A 454 -9.40 -2.80 4.16
CA PRO A 454 -8.55 -2.37 5.26
C PRO A 454 -9.22 -2.78 6.58
N SER A 455 -8.42 -3.10 7.58
CA SER A 455 -8.98 -3.41 8.90
C SER A 455 -9.75 -2.19 9.44
N THR A 456 -10.85 -2.42 10.13
CA THR A 456 -11.64 -1.37 10.78
C THR A 456 -10.80 -0.49 11.71
N ARG A 457 -9.73 -1.05 12.29
CA ARG A 457 -8.78 -0.32 13.14
C ARG A 457 -7.89 0.63 12.32
N ALA A 458 -7.45 0.22 11.14
CA ALA A 458 -6.68 1.09 10.23
C ALA A 458 -7.54 2.26 9.73
N LEU A 459 -8.82 2.02 9.45
CA LEU A 459 -9.77 3.07 9.06
C LEU A 459 -10.06 4.07 10.19
N ALA A 460 -10.06 3.62 11.46
CA ALA A 460 -10.39 4.45 12.61
C ALA A 460 -9.22 5.30 13.12
N SER A 461 -7.97 4.90 12.87
CA SER A 461 -6.77 5.52 13.48
C SER A 461 -5.96 6.40 12.53
N ALA A 462 -6.23 6.35 11.23
CA ALA A 462 -5.45 7.03 10.21
C ALA A 462 -6.27 8.14 9.52
N ALA A 463 -5.61 9.24 9.14
CA ALA A 463 -6.24 10.29 8.34
C ALA A 463 -6.70 9.75 6.97
N TRP A 464 -6.01 8.75 6.43
CA TRP A 464 -6.34 7.96 5.26
C TRP A 464 -5.56 6.64 5.29
N THR A 465 -5.95 5.67 4.49
CA THR A 465 -5.21 4.39 4.32
C THR A 465 -5.35 3.91 2.89
N PHE A 466 -4.38 3.13 2.43
CA PHE A 466 -4.52 2.44 1.15
C PHE A 466 -5.67 1.43 1.25
N LYS A 467 -6.71 1.63 0.45
CA LYS A 467 -7.85 0.70 0.34
C LYS A 467 -7.52 -0.46 -0.60
N ASN A 468 -6.64 -0.21 -1.56
CA ASN A 468 -6.21 -1.17 -2.56
C ASN A 468 -4.75 -1.55 -2.35
N ASP A 469 -4.37 -2.71 -2.87
CA ASP A 469 -2.97 -3.08 -2.96
C ASP A 469 -2.31 -2.33 -4.12
N VAL A 470 -1.01 -2.12 -4.00
CA VAL A 470 -0.17 -1.53 -5.05
C VAL A 470 0.55 -2.68 -5.77
N CYS A 471 0.51 -2.66 -7.07
CA CYS A 471 1.18 -3.63 -7.93
C CYS A 471 2.33 -2.95 -8.66
N PHE A 472 3.53 -3.48 -8.50
CA PHE A 472 4.73 -3.06 -9.20
C PHE A 472 5.03 -4.04 -10.33
N ILE A 473 5.23 -3.55 -11.53
CA ILE A 473 5.63 -4.34 -12.70
C ILE A 473 7.04 -3.94 -13.08
N PHE A 474 7.93 -4.92 -13.07
CA PHE A 474 9.34 -4.76 -13.39
C PHE A 474 9.69 -5.62 -14.61
N LEU A 475 10.56 -5.10 -15.47
CA LEU A 475 11.19 -5.81 -16.57
C LEU A 475 12.62 -6.18 -16.18
N LYS A 476 13.00 -7.45 -16.34
CA LYS A 476 14.40 -7.85 -16.20
C LYS A 476 15.20 -7.38 -17.41
N LEU A 477 16.27 -6.63 -17.15
CA LEU A 477 17.22 -6.18 -18.16
C LEU A 477 18.32 -7.21 -18.37
N GLN A 478 18.77 -7.39 -19.61
CA GLN A 478 19.96 -8.16 -19.93
C GLN A 478 21.21 -7.54 -19.30
N GLU A 479 22.23 -8.33 -19.07
CA GLU A 479 23.47 -7.83 -18.46
C GLU A 479 24.14 -6.75 -19.30
N CYS A 480 24.08 -6.86 -20.65
CA CYS A 480 24.62 -5.85 -21.57
C CYS A 480 23.82 -4.54 -21.52
N GLU A 481 22.51 -4.61 -21.39
CA GLU A 481 21.61 -3.47 -21.23
C GLU A 481 21.89 -2.74 -19.91
N ARG A 482 22.09 -3.46 -18.81
CA ARG A 482 22.49 -2.86 -17.53
C ARG A 482 23.79 -2.10 -17.61
N ARG A 483 24.82 -2.64 -18.30
CA ARG A 483 26.10 -1.97 -18.48
C ARG A 483 25.96 -0.70 -19.31
N TRP A 484 25.10 -0.70 -20.29
CA TRP A 484 24.77 0.45 -21.11
C TRP A 484 24.01 1.51 -20.29
N TYR A 485 22.96 1.12 -19.59
CA TYR A 485 22.20 1.95 -18.67
C TYR A 485 23.11 2.57 -17.59
N GLU A 486 24.00 1.78 -17.02
CA GLU A 486 25.02 2.26 -16.09
C GLU A 486 26.06 3.18 -16.79
N GLY A 487 26.26 3.07 -18.11
CA GLY A 487 27.15 3.90 -18.90
C GLY A 487 26.59 5.26 -19.24
N GLU A 488 25.28 5.39 -19.32
CA GLU A 488 24.54 6.61 -19.65
C GLU A 488 23.87 7.30 -18.47
N VAL A 489 24.01 6.79 -17.24
CA VAL A 489 23.73 7.66 -16.08
C VAL A 489 24.59 8.91 -16.29
N ASP A 490 23.88 10.01 -16.47
CA ASP A 490 24.52 11.27 -16.82
C ASP A 490 25.52 11.62 -15.71
N ILE A 491 26.82 11.42 -16.01
CA ILE A 491 27.87 11.80 -15.06
C ILE A 491 27.67 13.25 -14.65
N ASP A 492 27.12 14.06 -15.53
CA ASP A 492 26.79 15.45 -15.29
C ASP A 492 25.76 15.58 -14.19
N GLU A 493 24.71 14.73 -14.18
CA GLU A 493 23.69 14.71 -13.13
C GLU A 493 24.28 14.25 -11.78
N LEU A 494 25.05 13.17 -11.76
CA LEU A 494 25.68 12.68 -10.53
C LEU A 494 26.67 13.70 -9.94
N VAL A 495 27.48 14.33 -10.78
CA VAL A 495 28.42 15.38 -10.37
C VAL A 495 27.66 16.59 -9.81
N PHE A 496 26.59 16.97 -10.48
CA PHE A 496 25.76 18.08 -10.05
C PHE A 496 25.07 17.79 -8.71
N LEU A 497 24.50 16.60 -8.54
CA LEU A 497 23.90 16.16 -7.28
C LEU A 497 24.91 16.12 -6.13
N ALA A 498 26.12 15.61 -6.40
CA ALA A 498 27.19 15.57 -5.39
C ALA A 498 27.69 16.98 -5.01
N ALA A 499 27.82 17.87 -6.00
CA ALA A 499 28.22 19.27 -5.77
C ALA A 499 27.15 20.02 -4.97
N THR A 500 25.88 19.78 -5.27
CA THR A 500 24.77 20.37 -4.52
C THR A 500 24.71 19.84 -3.09
N SER A 501 24.93 18.52 -2.89
CA SER A 501 25.04 17.92 -1.54
C SER A 501 26.17 18.57 -0.75
N ALA A 502 27.36 18.69 -1.35
CA ALA A 502 28.49 19.31 -0.69
C ALA A 502 28.25 20.79 -0.31
N ALA A 503 27.60 21.54 -1.21
CA ALA A 503 27.25 22.93 -0.97
C ALA A 503 26.19 23.13 0.13
N THR A 504 25.30 22.16 0.30
CA THR A 504 24.21 22.24 1.28
C THR A 504 24.68 21.88 2.70
N ASP A 505 25.53 20.86 2.83
CA ASP A 505 25.95 20.36 4.15
C ASP A 505 27.03 21.23 4.80
N GLN A 506 27.88 21.87 4.04
CA GLN A 506 28.99 22.71 4.56
C GLN A 506 28.84 24.21 4.23
N GLY A 507 27.85 24.57 3.45
CA GLY A 507 27.73 25.90 2.88
C GLY A 507 28.43 26.02 1.52
N ASN A 508 28.03 27.03 0.75
CA ASN A 508 28.58 27.37 -0.54
C ASN A 508 29.48 28.61 -0.38
N PRO A 509 30.82 28.53 -0.46
CA PRO A 509 31.61 27.49 -1.15
C PRO A 509 31.96 26.24 -0.32
N PHE A 510 32.22 25.14 -0.98
CA PHE A 510 32.64 23.86 -0.43
C PHE A 510 34.05 23.47 -0.88
N VAL A 511 34.67 22.52 -0.17
CA VAL A 511 36.00 21.98 -0.53
C VAL A 511 35.87 20.68 -1.33
N ILE A 512 36.88 20.42 -2.20
CA ILE A 512 36.88 19.24 -3.09
C ILE A 512 36.76 17.90 -2.34
N THR A 513 37.31 17.82 -1.12
CA THR A 513 37.22 16.61 -0.31
C THR A 513 35.78 16.27 0.06
N ARG A 514 34.95 17.28 0.32
CA ARG A 514 33.53 17.08 0.59
C ARG A 514 32.77 16.64 -0.65
N PHE A 515 33.02 17.29 -1.79
CA PHE A 515 32.46 16.83 -3.06
C PHE A 515 32.77 15.36 -3.32
N ASN A 516 34.04 14.95 -3.15
CA ASN A 516 34.44 13.55 -3.35
C ASN A 516 33.70 12.59 -2.41
N GLN A 517 33.47 12.95 -1.15
CA GLN A 517 32.70 12.15 -0.21
C GLN A 517 31.24 11.99 -0.68
N GLU A 518 30.63 13.10 -1.07
CA GLU A 518 29.24 13.09 -1.57
C GLU A 518 29.13 12.34 -2.90
N PHE A 519 30.08 12.51 -3.82
CA PHE A 519 30.11 11.79 -5.08
C PHE A 519 30.25 10.29 -4.86
N GLN A 520 31.14 9.85 -3.97
CA GLN A 520 31.24 8.44 -3.59
C GLN A 520 29.97 7.92 -2.93
N SER A 521 29.29 8.75 -2.13
CA SER A 521 27.98 8.39 -1.54
C SER A 521 26.94 8.19 -2.63
N GLN A 522 26.87 9.05 -3.63
CA GLN A 522 25.98 8.88 -4.78
C GLN A 522 26.32 7.62 -5.59
N LEU A 523 27.60 7.36 -5.85
CA LEU A 523 28.03 6.16 -6.57
C LEU A 523 27.63 4.86 -5.83
N ARG A 524 27.73 4.84 -4.49
CA ARG A 524 27.28 3.67 -3.70
C ARG A 524 25.77 3.49 -3.77
N ARG A 525 25.01 4.60 -3.67
CA ARG A 525 23.55 4.56 -3.75
C ARG A 525 23.03 4.09 -5.12
N THR A 526 23.76 4.43 -6.18
CA THR A 526 23.39 4.08 -7.56
C THR A 526 24.04 2.79 -8.05
N GLY A 527 24.92 2.16 -7.26
CA GLY A 527 25.68 0.98 -7.70
C GLY A 527 26.78 1.28 -8.73
N LEU A 528 27.12 2.57 -8.96
CA LEU A 528 28.03 3.01 -10.00
C LEU A 528 29.48 3.23 -9.53
N MET A 529 29.93 2.48 -8.53
CA MET A 529 31.28 2.60 -7.96
C MET A 529 32.42 2.51 -8.99
N ARG A 530 32.19 1.90 -10.15
CA ARG A 530 33.15 1.89 -11.26
C ARG A 530 33.52 3.31 -11.75
N LEU A 531 32.63 4.29 -11.64
CA LEU A 531 32.89 5.69 -12.00
C LEU A 531 33.89 6.37 -11.04
N ALA A 532 34.21 5.74 -9.91
CA ALA A 532 35.33 6.16 -9.06
C ALA A 532 36.70 5.82 -9.65
N HIS A 533 36.78 5.09 -10.79
CA HIS A 533 38.05 4.75 -11.44
C HIS A 533 38.72 6.01 -12.01
N PRO A 534 40.05 6.15 -11.89
CA PRO A 534 40.78 7.33 -12.35
C PRO A 534 40.53 7.74 -13.81
N MET A 535 40.17 6.81 -14.68
CA MET A 535 39.87 7.13 -16.10
C MET A 535 38.69 8.13 -16.26
N TYR A 536 37.81 8.24 -15.29
CA TYR A 536 36.67 9.16 -15.31
C TYR A 536 36.98 10.50 -14.62
N GLU A 537 38.15 10.64 -13.96
CA GLU A 537 38.48 11.81 -13.15
C GLU A 537 38.44 13.11 -13.95
N ASP A 538 38.99 13.10 -15.17
CA ASP A 538 38.98 14.27 -16.05
C ASP A 538 37.55 14.66 -16.48
N LYS A 539 36.70 13.69 -16.75
CA LYS A 539 35.32 13.96 -17.14
C LYS A 539 34.54 14.54 -15.94
N ILE A 540 34.68 13.92 -14.79
CA ILE A 540 34.05 14.38 -13.53
C ILE A 540 34.50 15.81 -13.20
N ARG A 541 35.78 16.09 -13.32
CA ARG A 541 36.36 17.42 -13.06
C ARG A 541 35.84 18.48 -14.04
N ARG A 542 35.82 18.20 -15.34
CA ARG A 542 35.27 19.12 -16.36
C ARG A 542 33.77 19.40 -16.10
N THR A 543 33.05 18.39 -15.70
CA THR A 543 31.63 18.55 -15.36
C THR A 543 31.48 19.41 -14.10
N LEU A 544 32.27 19.16 -13.06
CA LEU A 544 32.24 19.98 -11.84
C LEU A 544 32.58 21.45 -12.15
N ASP A 545 33.60 21.70 -13.00
CA ASP A 545 33.99 23.05 -13.42
C ASP A 545 32.90 23.76 -14.24
N ARG A 546 31.96 23.05 -14.88
CA ARG A 546 30.80 23.63 -15.56
C ARG A 546 29.78 24.20 -14.62
N PHE A 547 29.65 23.60 -13.46
CA PHE A 547 28.63 23.97 -12.43
C PHE A 547 29.20 24.83 -11.31
N THR A 548 30.52 25.00 -11.26
CA THR A 548 31.18 25.72 -10.15
C THR A 548 32.16 26.77 -10.66
N THR A 549 32.37 27.80 -9.83
CA THR A 549 33.55 28.71 -9.95
C THR A 549 34.55 28.32 -8.87
N ARG A 550 35.83 28.28 -9.23
CA ARG A 550 36.91 27.91 -8.33
C ARG A 550 37.65 29.14 -7.81
N ASN A 551 37.83 29.21 -6.48
CA ASN A 551 38.73 30.18 -5.85
C ASN A 551 39.66 29.45 -4.87
N GLY A 552 40.89 29.23 -5.32
CA GLY A 552 41.88 28.44 -4.58
C GLY A 552 41.46 26.97 -4.42
N ALA A 553 41.30 26.52 -3.16
CA ALA A 553 40.84 25.17 -2.84
C ALA A 553 39.30 25.05 -2.67
N GLN A 554 38.56 26.16 -2.87
CA GLN A 554 37.12 26.22 -2.70
C GLN A 554 36.40 26.25 -4.04
N TYR A 555 35.31 25.52 -4.13
CA TYR A 555 34.37 25.45 -5.25
C TYR A 555 33.07 26.12 -4.86
N ARG A 556 32.62 27.07 -5.65
CA ARG A 556 31.33 27.73 -5.46
C ARG A 556 30.39 27.29 -6.56
N LEU A 557 29.28 26.68 -6.18
CA LEU A 557 28.24 26.27 -7.13
C LEU A 557 27.59 27.51 -7.76
N THR A 558 27.62 27.62 -9.09
CA THR A 558 27.14 28.78 -9.86
C THR A 558 25.88 28.46 -10.66
N GLY A 559 25.64 27.18 -10.98
CA GLY A 559 24.44 26.72 -11.64
C GLY A 559 23.67 25.81 -10.71
N LEU A 560 22.65 26.34 -10.04
CA LEU A 560 21.72 25.53 -9.29
C LEU A 560 20.61 25.11 -10.25
N SER A 561 20.43 23.81 -10.46
CA SER A 561 19.20 23.34 -11.07
C SER A 561 18.06 23.73 -10.15
N PRO A 562 17.05 24.42 -10.66
CA PRO A 562 15.84 24.73 -9.89
C PRO A 562 15.27 23.49 -9.21
N TYR A 563 15.35 22.36 -9.89
CA TYR A 563 14.87 21.04 -9.43
C TYR A 563 15.59 20.54 -8.17
N THR A 564 16.88 20.83 -8.01
CA THR A 564 17.69 20.31 -6.91
C THR A 564 17.56 21.16 -5.63
N LEU A 565 17.37 22.45 -5.78
CA LEU A 565 17.07 23.35 -4.65
C LEU A 565 15.66 23.10 -4.08
N MET A 566 14.69 22.86 -4.94
CA MET A 566 13.33 22.49 -4.52
C MET A 566 13.30 21.29 -3.59
N ASN A 567 14.25 20.37 -3.75
CA ASN A 567 14.23 19.12 -2.99
C ASN A 567 14.72 19.22 -1.55
N ARG A 568 15.39 20.27 -1.12
CA ARG A 568 15.99 20.36 0.22
C ARG A 568 15.37 21.41 1.15
N GLU A 569 14.86 22.49 0.61
CA GLU A 569 14.40 23.64 1.41
C GLU A 569 12.87 23.76 1.52
N MET A 570 12.12 23.02 0.69
CA MET A 570 10.66 23.09 0.75
C MET A 570 10.12 22.12 1.80
N ASN A 571 9.32 22.67 2.70
CA ASN A 571 8.49 21.90 3.63
C ASN A 571 7.61 20.89 2.85
N ALA A 572 7.44 19.70 3.38
CA ALA A 572 6.62 18.65 2.77
C ALA A 572 5.18 19.12 2.45
N GLU A 573 4.62 20.01 3.24
CA GLU A 573 3.32 20.64 3.00
C GLU A 573 3.31 21.45 1.72
N ILE A 574 4.32 22.27 1.50
CA ILE A 574 4.44 23.11 0.30
C ILE A 574 4.56 22.23 -0.94
N ARG A 575 5.34 21.15 -0.87
CA ARG A 575 5.48 20.19 -1.98
C ARG A 575 4.16 19.49 -2.30
N LEU A 576 3.45 19.03 -1.29
CA LEU A 576 2.15 18.40 -1.49
C LEU A 576 1.18 19.36 -2.19
N ARG A 577 1.14 20.64 -1.76
CA ARG A 577 0.29 21.66 -2.38
C ARG A 577 0.69 21.97 -3.82
N GLU A 578 1.96 21.91 -4.13
CA GLU A 578 2.49 22.17 -5.47
C GLU A 578 2.25 21.00 -6.42
N PHE A 579 2.54 19.78 -5.98
CA PHE A 579 2.46 18.62 -6.86
C PHE A 579 1.07 17.99 -6.96
N ALA A 580 0.21 18.16 -5.96
CA ALA A 580 -1.15 17.60 -6.01
C ALA A 580 -1.94 17.99 -7.28
N PRO A 581 -2.03 19.27 -7.68
CA PRO A 581 -2.73 19.63 -8.91
C PRO A 581 -2.07 19.07 -10.16
N VAL A 582 -0.73 19.03 -10.22
CA VAL A 582 0.02 18.49 -11.37
C VAL A 582 -0.28 17.01 -11.56
N VAL A 583 -0.22 16.24 -10.48
CA VAL A 583 -0.52 14.80 -10.51
C VAL A 583 -1.97 14.54 -10.92
N ILE A 584 -2.91 15.35 -10.43
CA ILE A 584 -4.33 15.22 -10.81
C ILE A 584 -4.53 15.53 -12.30
N GLU A 585 -3.85 16.54 -12.82
CA GLU A 585 -3.89 16.88 -14.25
C GLU A 585 -3.32 15.74 -15.10
N GLU A 586 -2.17 15.17 -14.72
CA GLU A 586 -1.56 14.03 -15.40
C GLU A 586 -2.48 12.81 -15.42
N LEU A 587 -3.07 12.46 -14.25
CA LEU A 587 -3.96 11.30 -14.13
C LEU A 587 -5.28 11.46 -14.90
N THR A 588 -5.69 12.69 -15.18
CA THR A 588 -6.93 12.99 -15.90
C THR A 588 -6.72 13.36 -17.37
N ALA A 589 -5.47 13.40 -17.85
CA ALA A 589 -5.13 13.80 -19.22
C ALA A 589 -5.86 12.97 -20.29
N ASN A 590 -6.17 11.70 -20.01
CA ASN A 590 -6.88 10.79 -20.92
C ASN A 590 -8.41 10.84 -20.77
N GLY A 591 -8.95 11.71 -19.90
CA GLY A 591 -10.38 11.78 -19.61
C GLY A 591 -10.93 10.62 -18.76
N GLU A 592 -10.06 9.71 -18.31
CA GLU A 592 -10.41 8.62 -17.41
C GLU A 592 -10.26 9.08 -15.95
N GLY A 593 -11.15 8.61 -15.08
CA GLY A 593 -11.03 8.85 -13.66
C GLY A 593 -9.91 8.00 -13.04
N PHE A 594 -9.38 8.43 -11.92
CA PHE A 594 -8.31 7.76 -11.16
C PHE A 594 -8.75 7.40 -9.74
N THR A 595 -8.07 6.46 -9.11
CA THR A 595 -8.31 6.06 -7.72
C THR A 595 -7.48 6.92 -6.75
N PHE A 596 -7.85 6.93 -5.47
CA PHE A 596 -7.07 7.60 -4.44
C PHE A 596 -5.64 7.05 -4.38
N GLU A 597 -5.47 5.75 -4.53
CA GLU A 597 -4.18 5.07 -4.50
C GLU A 597 -3.28 5.50 -5.66
N GLU A 598 -3.85 5.65 -6.86
CA GLU A 598 -3.09 6.15 -8.02
C GLU A 598 -2.59 7.56 -7.80
N TYR A 599 -3.43 8.42 -7.22
CA TYR A 599 -3.01 9.75 -6.82
C TYR A 599 -1.82 9.73 -5.85
N VAL A 600 -1.88 8.90 -4.81
CA VAL A 600 -0.79 8.79 -3.82
C VAL A 600 0.47 8.17 -4.43
N ILE A 601 0.33 7.16 -5.28
CA ILE A 601 1.46 6.51 -5.98
C ILE A 601 2.18 7.52 -6.89
N HIS A 602 1.43 8.31 -7.65
CA HIS A 602 2.02 9.34 -8.51
C HIS A 602 2.65 10.47 -7.69
N LEU A 603 2.00 10.94 -6.61
CA LEU A 603 2.60 11.87 -5.68
C LEU A 603 3.94 11.38 -5.12
N ALA A 604 4.07 10.08 -4.82
CA ALA A 604 5.33 9.50 -4.33
C ALA A 604 6.49 9.74 -5.29
N SER A 605 6.26 9.66 -6.60
CA SER A 605 7.30 9.86 -7.62
C SER A 605 7.83 11.31 -7.64
N TYR A 606 6.98 12.29 -7.30
CA TYR A 606 7.39 13.69 -7.16
C TYR A 606 8.07 14.00 -5.82
N MET A 607 7.93 13.10 -4.84
CA MET A 607 8.50 13.23 -3.50
C MET A 607 9.81 12.43 -3.35
N GLU A 608 10.39 11.92 -4.43
CA GLU A 608 11.64 11.17 -4.42
C GLU A 608 12.79 11.95 -3.75
N ASN A 609 13.67 11.22 -3.05
CA ASN A 609 14.85 11.74 -2.37
C ASN A 609 14.61 12.62 -1.13
N GLY A 610 13.49 12.42 -0.42
CA GLY A 610 13.26 13.07 0.86
C GLY A 610 14.26 12.64 1.93
N SER A 611 14.90 13.62 2.60
CA SER A 611 15.66 13.36 3.81
C SER A 611 14.75 12.77 4.92
N ARG A 612 15.34 12.19 5.97
CA ARG A 612 14.59 11.70 7.14
C ARG A 612 13.68 12.78 7.74
N GLU A 613 14.06 14.03 7.61
CA GLU A 613 13.31 15.20 8.04
C GLU A 613 12.04 15.41 7.20
N ILE A 614 12.11 15.26 5.88
CA ILE A 614 10.94 15.33 4.99
C ILE A 614 9.97 14.18 5.27
N ILE A 615 10.47 12.97 5.56
CA ILE A 615 9.62 11.83 5.93
C ILE A 615 8.85 12.13 7.23
N ASN A 616 9.50 12.74 8.22
CA ASN A 616 8.84 13.15 9.46
C ASN A 616 7.80 14.26 9.22
N GLN A 617 8.11 15.22 8.34
CA GLN A 617 7.18 16.28 7.95
C GLN A 617 5.99 15.73 7.16
N LEU A 618 6.18 14.73 6.30
CA LEU A 618 5.11 14.05 5.57
C LEU A 618 4.14 13.36 6.51
N HIS A 619 4.61 12.82 7.63
CA HIS A 619 3.73 12.23 8.63
C HIS A 619 2.74 13.24 9.22
N THR A 620 3.21 14.46 9.49
CA THR A 620 2.35 15.57 9.96
C THR A 620 1.48 16.14 8.84
N ALA A 621 1.95 16.11 7.61
CA ALA A 621 1.26 16.64 6.43
C ALA A 621 0.28 15.63 5.78
N ASN A 622 0.27 14.37 6.23
CA ASN A 622 -0.57 13.31 5.65
C ASN A 622 -2.07 13.66 5.55
N ARG A 623 -2.59 14.47 6.48
CA ARG A 623 -3.97 14.98 6.43
C ARG A 623 -4.26 15.84 5.19
N LEU A 624 -3.24 16.48 4.62
CA LEU A 624 -3.39 17.34 3.45
C LEU A 624 -3.63 16.54 2.17
N ILE A 625 -3.22 15.29 2.10
CA ILE A 625 -3.34 14.46 0.90
C ILE A 625 -4.81 14.33 0.46
N PRO A 626 -5.75 13.86 1.30
CA PRO A 626 -7.16 13.85 0.94
C PRO A 626 -7.77 15.26 0.86
N GLU A 627 -7.31 16.23 1.66
CA GLU A 627 -7.79 17.62 1.57
C GLU A 627 -7.50 18.22 0.19
N LEU A 628 -6.26 18.08 -0.29
CA LEU A 628 -5.85 18.57 -1.60
C LEU A 628 -6.55 17.83 -2.74
N LEU A 629 -6.74 16.52 -2.61
CA LEU A 629 -7.52 15.76 -3.58
C LEU A 629 -8.94 16.33 -3.70
N ASN A 630 -9.61 16.57 -2.58
CA ASN A 630 -10.95 17.13 -2.55
C ASN A 630 -11.02 18.59 -3.07
N VAL A 631 -9.91 19.33 -3.02
CA VAL A 631 -9.83 20.68 -3.62
C VAL A 631 -9.81 20.60 -5.14
N TYR A 632 -9.05 19.69 -5.73
CA TYR A 632 -8.78 19.65 -7.16
C TYR A 632 -9.55 18.57 -7.93
N ALA A 633 -10.18 17.60 -7.24
CA ALA A 633 -10.93 16.51 -7.84
C ALA A 633 -12.30 16.30 -7.19
N VAL A 634 -13.19 15.60 -7.89
CA VAL A 634 -14.52 15.17 -7.40
C VAL A 634 -14.61 13.67 -7.51
N GLU A 635 -15.05 13.02 -6.45
CA GLU A 635 -15.33 11.59 -6.45
C GLU A 635 -16.65 11.31 -7.17
N ASP A 636 -16.62 10.32 -8.07
CA ASP A 636 -17.82 9.65 -8.60
C ASP A 636 -18.09 8.41 -7.72
N PRO A 637 -19.11 8.44 -6.86
CA PRO A 637 -19.35 7.35 -5.91
C PRO A 637 -19.77 6.04 -6.57
N GLU A 638 -20.37 6.10 -7.78
CA GLU A 638 -20.80 4.90 -8.51
C GLU A 638 -19.61 4.15 -9.09
N ARG A 639 -18.58 4.87 -9.50
CA ARG A 639 -17.37 4.32 -10.11
C ARG A 639 -16.22 4.16 -9.12
N GLY A 640 -16.30 4.78 -7.92
CA GLY A 640 -15.21 4.84 -6.96
C GLY A 640 -13.94 5.53 -7.50
N LYS A 641 -14.11 6.44 -8.45
CA LYS A 641 -13.02 7.16 -9.13
C LYS A 641 -13.15 8.67 -8.92
N PHE A 642 -12.01 9.33 -8.94
CA PHE A 642 -11.90 10.78 -8.92
C PHE A 642 -11.72 11.33 -10.33
N PHE A 643 -12.34 12.46 -10.59
CA PHE A 643 -12.19 13.23 -11.82
C PHE A 643 -11.73 14.64 -11.46
N ALA A 644 -10.84 15.23 -12.25
CA ALA A 644 -10.45 16.60 -12.00
C ALA A 644 -11.70 17.47 -11.93
N ARG A 645 -11.76 18.33 -10.92
CA ARG A 645 -12.80 19.35 -10.91
C ARG A 645 -12.61 20.15 -12.18
N THR A 646 -13.65 20.24 -13.00
CA THR A 646 -13.79 21.30 -13.98
C THR A 646 -13.96 22.63 -13.25
N THR A 647 -13.02 22.92 -12.37
CA THR A 647 -12.93 24.22 -11.74
C THR A 647 -12.07 25.04 -12.64
N VAL A 648 -12.74 26.01 -13.20
CA VAL A 648 -12.11 27.13 -13.83
C VAL A 648 -11.14 26.67 -14.91
N ASN A 649 -11.66 26.58 -16.10
CA ASN A 649 -10.90 26.81 -17.30
C ASN A 649 -9.44 27.16 -17.00
N THR A 650 -8.60 26.17 -16.73
CA THR A 650 -7.25 26.19 -17.26
C THR A 650 -7.38 25.83 -18.74
N LYS A 651 -8.32 26.47 -19.41
CA LYS A 651 -8.11 26.74 -20.81
C LYS A 651 -6.77 27.44 -20.86
N ARG A 652 -5.86 26.91 -21.63
CA ARG A 652 -4.63 27.50 -22.14
C ARG A 652 -4.79 28.92 -22.74
N ASP A 653 -5.84 29.64 -22.40
CA ASP A 653 -6.23 30.97 -22.87
C ASP A 653 -6.31 32.02 -21.76
N VAL A 654 -5.96 31.70 -20.50
CA VAL A 654 -5.80 32.76 -19.50
C VAL A 654 -4.40 33.33 -19.68
N ASN A 655 -4.34 34.52 -20.23
CA ASN A 655 -3.14 35.33 -20.24
C ASN A 655 -2.50 35.25 -18.83
N GLY A 656 -1.31 34.66 -18.72
CA GLY A 656 -0.66 34.48 -17.43
C GLY A 656 -0.52 35.76 -16.62
N ARG A 657 -0.49 36.90 -17.30
CA ARG A 657 -0.54 38.25 -16.72
C ARG A 657 -1.87 38.53 -16.02
N GLU A 658 -2.99 38.11 -16.59
CA GLU A 658 -4.31 38.25 -15.94
C GLU A 658 -4.42 37.43 -14.69
N HIS A 659 -3.85 36.22 -14.72
CA HIS A 659 -3.78 35.35 -13.54
C HIS A 659 -2.98 36.01 -12.42
N LEU A 660 -1.80 36.56 -12.70
CA LEU A 660 -0.99 37.26 -11.72
C LEU A 660 -1.71 38.53 -11.19
N CYS A 661 -2.43 39.25 -12.05
CA CYS A 661 -3.22 40.40 -11.65
C CYS A 661 -4.45 40.07 -10.78
N ALA A 662 -5.00 38.83 -10.92
CA ALA A 662 -6.15 38.34 -10.16
C ALA A 662 -5.78 37.69 -8.83
N MET A 663 -4.50 37.32 -8.64
CA MET A 663 -3.99 36.68 -7.43
C MET A 663 -4.21 37.54 -6.18
N ASP A 664 -4.43 36.93 -5.03
CA ASP A 664 -4.43 37.64 -3.74
C ASP A 664 -3.07 38.36 -3.50
N PRO A 665 -3.02 39.56 -2.93
CA PRO A 665 -1.76 40.26 -2.67
C PRO A 665 -0.77 39.42 -1.86
N ALA A 666 -1.23 38.73 -0.80
CA ALA A 666 -0.38 37.92 0.05
C ALA A 666 0.10 36.66 -0.70
N ASP A 667 -0.71 36.10 -1.63
CA ASP A 667 -0.30 35.01 -2.48
C ASP A 667 0.73 35.46 -3.53
N PHE A 668 0.60 36.66 -4.03
CA PHE A 668 1.59 37.25 -4.94
C PHE A 668 2.95 37.47 -4.24
N GLU A 669 2.96 37.98 -3.02
CA GLU A 669 4.17 38.13 -2.21
C GLU A 669 4.82 36.78 -1.92
N ARG A 670 4.03 35.74 -1.58
CA ARG A 670 4.49 34.37 -1.42
C ARG A 670 5.09 33.80 -2.69
N LEU A 671 4.43 34.01 -3.82
CA LEU A 671 4.96 33.61 -5.13
C LEU A 671 6.31 34.27 -5.42
N ILE A 672 6.46 35.53 -5.12
CA ILE A 672 7.74 36.27 -5.35
C ILE A 672 8.82 35.75 -4.37
N ALA A 673 8.49 35.48 -3.12
CA ALA A 673 9.43 34.86 -2.19
C ALA A 673 9.91 33.49 -2.70
N ASP A 674 8.98 32.62 -3.12
CA ASP A 674 9.31 31.33 -3.70
C ASP A 674 10.12 31.44 -5.01
N TYR A 675 9.78 32.43 -5.86
CA TYR A 675 10.56 32.73 -7.07
C TYR A 675 12.03 33.06 -6.77
N PHE A 676 12.30 33.85 -5.72
CA PHE A 676 13.69 34.15 -5.33
C PHE A 676 14.41 32.92 -4.78
N LEU A 677 13.72 32.09 -4.01
CA LEU A 677 14.27 30.79 -3.57
C LEU A 677 14.63 29.92 -4.77
N ARG A 678 13.73 29.79 -5.75
CA ARG A 678 13.97 29.04 -6.99
C ARG A 678 15.08 29.63 -7.84
N ARG A 679 15.29 30.91 -7.76
CA ARG A 679 16.42 31.62 -8.39
C ARG A 679 17.77 31.35 -7.73
N GLY A 680 17.78 30.65 -6.58
CA GLY A 680 19.01 30.28 -5.89
C GLY A 680 19.35 31.16 -4.68
N PHE A 681 18.41 31.94 -4.19
CA PHE A 681 18.60 32.66 -2.93
C PHE A 681 18.51 31.68 -1.74
N VAL A 682 19.34 31.88 -0.72
CA VAL A 682 19.44 31.01 0.45
C VAL A 682 18.22 31.14 1.35
N ARG A 683 17.61 32.33 1.37
CA ARG A 683 16.45 32.65 2.18
C ARG A 683 15.62 33.68 1.48
N ALA A 684 14.30 33.54 1.51
CA ALA A 684 13.35 34.59 1.12
C ALA A 684 12.11 34.49 2.01
N GLU A 685 11.78 35.58 2.67
CA GLU A 685 10.71 35.65 3.67
C GLU A 685 9.77 36.80 3.37
N VAL A 686 8.48 36.50 3.40
CA VAL A 686 7.43 37.51 3.35
C VAL A 686 7.34 38.22 4.71
N ILE A 687 7.50 39.53 4.73
CA ILE A 687 7.49 40.34 5.98
C ILE A 687 6.30 41.32 6.03
N GLY A 688 5.40 41.28 5.05
CA GLY A 688 4.30 42.23 4.87
C GLY A 688 3.40 42.34 6.11
N HIS A 689 3.68 43.32 6.97
CA HIS A 689 2.82 43.73 8.07
C HIS A 689 2.68 45.28 8.06
N SER A 690 1.65 45.80 8.67
CA SER A 690 1.44 47.25 8.79
C SER A 690 2.64 47.93 9.51
N GLY A 691 3.48 48.67 8.76
CA GLY A 691 4.70 49.32 9.25
C GLY A 691 6.00 48.96 8.52
N ASP A 692 5.96 48.12 7.49
CA ASP A 692 7.09 47.57 6.73
C ASP A 692 7.78 48.58 5.78
N ARG A 693 7.36 49.84 5.75
CA ARG A 693 7.86 50.91 4.87
C ARG A 693 7.83 50.52 3.38
N GLY A 694 7.02 49.54 3.00
CA GLY A 694 6.77 49.14 1.64
C GLY A 694 7.70 48.06 1.08
N VAL A 695 8.42 47.34 1.92
CA VAL A 695 9.14 46.12 1.54
C VAL A 695 8.29 44.91 1.93
N ASP A 696 8.07 44.01 0.99
CA ASP A 696 7.14 42.88 1.14
C ASP A 696 7.89 41.55 1.35
N VAL A 697 9.12 41.42 0.76
CA VAL A 697 9.94 40.22 0.86
C VAL A 697 11.40 40.60 1.17
N LEU A 698 12.01 39.88 2.10
CA LEU A 698 13.46 39.90 2.37
C LEU A 698 14.09 38.64 1.79
N ALA A 699 15.10 38.79 0.93
CA ALA A 699 15.83 37.67 0.36
C ALA A 699 17.32 37.78 0.68
N THR A 700 17.95 36.63 0.98
CA THR A 700 19.39 36.53 1.19
C THR A 700 19.99 35.73 0.04
N ASN A 701 20.92 36.30 -0.69
CA ASN A 701 21.56 35.62 -1.79
C ASN A 701 22.64 34.62 -1.32
N THR A 702 23.23 33.88 -2.23
CA THR A 702 24.26 32.87 -1.92
C THR A 702 25.55 33.45 -1.35
N GLN A 703 25.71 34.78 -1.37
CA GLN A 703 26.86 35.48 -0.78
C GLN A 703 26.58 35.93 0.65
N GLY A 704 25.36 35.64 1.15
CA GLY A 704 24.91 36.11 2.47
C GLY A 704 24.45 37.56 2.48
N GLU A 705 24.29 38.19 1.31
CA GLU A 705 23.89 39.57 1.19
C GLU A 705 22.36 39.68 1.19
N LEU A 706 21.86 40.67 1.90
CA LEU A 706 20.44 40.98 2.00
C LEU A 706 19.95 41.76 0.76
N GLU A 707 18.88 41.32 0.14
CA GLU A 707 18.16 42.01 -0.92
C GLU A 707 16.71 42.25 -0.49
N LEU A 708 16.20 43.43 -0.82
CA LEU A 708 14.86 43.89 -0.46
C LEU A 708 13.96 43.85 -1.69
N ILE A 709 12.75 43.31 -1.55
CA ILE A 709 11.82 43.18 -2.66
C ILE A 709 10.48 43.87 -2.27
N GLN A 710 10.03 44.80 -3.12
CA GLN A 710 8.70 45.35 -3.06
C GLN A 710 7.83 44.75 -4.15
N CYS A 711 6.70 44.19 -3.78
CA CYS A 711 5.71 43.60 -4.66
C CYS A 711 4.56 44.56 -4.94
N LYS A 712 4.23 44.82 -6.21
CA LYS A 712 3.13 45.67 -6.61
C LYS A 712 2.21 44.95 -7.60
N ARG A 713 1.15 44.40 -7.07
CA ARG A 713 0.13 43.71 -7.87
C ARG A 713 -0.89 44.73 -8.39
N TYR A 714 -0.75 45.14 -9.64
CA TYR A 714 -1.65 46.10 -10.30
C TYR A 714 -2.21 45.54 -11.60
N ARG A 715 -3.41 45.99 -11.99
CA ARG A 715 -3.98 45.66 -13.29
C ARG A 715 -3.16 46.31 -14.39
N SER A 716 -3.14 45.68 -15.57
CA SER A 716 -2.49 46.24 -16.77
C SER A 716 -2.95 47.66 -17.02
N GLY A 717 -1.99 48.57 -17.24
CA GLY A 717 -2.24 49.98 -17.43
C GLY A 717 -2.13 50.87 -16.17
N ASN A 718 -2.12 50.29 -14.98
CA ASN A 718 -1.83 51.02 -13.74
C ASN A 718 -0.32 50.93 -13.43
N ASN A 719 0.45 51.81 -14.06
CA ASN A 719 1.91 51.73 -14.06
C ASN A 719 2.53 52.34 -12.80
N ILE A 720 3.70 51.84 -12.41
CA ILE A 720 4.45 52.24 -11.22
C ILE A 720 5.28 53.51 -11.53
N GLY A 721 5.08 54.57 -10.73
CA GLY A 721 5.89 55.77 -10.79
C GLY A 721 7.14 55.72 -9.92
N SER A 722 7.83 56.87 -9.77
CA SER A 722 9.09 56.98 -9.01
C SER A 722 8.97 56.73 -7.51
N THR A 723 7.82 57.07 -6.89
CA THR A 723 7.66 57.00 -5.42
C THR A 723 7.92 55.66 -4.77
N PRO A 724 7.42 54.50 -5.27
CA PRO A 724 7.75 53.20 -4.71
C PRO A 724 9.25 52.90 -4.80
N ILE A 725 9.91 53.27 -5.86
CA ILE A 725 11.34 53.04 -6.11
C ILE A 725 12.19 53.84 -5.12
N GLN A 726 11.87 55.12 -4.90
CA GLN A 726 12.52 55.96 -3.90
C GLN A 726 12.38 55.41 -2.48
N ARG A 727 11.20 54.87 -2.15
CA ARG A 727 10.94 54.28 -0.84
C ARG A 727 11.81 53.03 -0.59
N VAL A 728 11.89 52.12 -1.56
CA VAL A 728 12.65 50.92 -1.41
C VAL A 728 14.17 51.21 -1.40
N ASP A 729 14.63 52.19 -2.18
CA ASP A 729 16.03 52.66 -2.14
C ASP A 729 16.38 53.26 -0.78
N SER A 730 15.54 54.15 -0.22
CA SER A 730 15.74 54.69 1.11
C SER A 730 15.82 53.62 2.18
N TYR A 731 14.99 52.59 2.07
CA TYR A 731 14.99 51.48 3.02
C TYR A 731 16.20 50.53 2.81
N MET A 732 16.62 50.30 1.59
CA MET A 732 17.84 49.59 1.24
C MET A 732 19.07 50.18 1.95
N ARG A 733 19.24 51.52 1.87
CA ARG A 733 20.34 52.20 2.53
C ARG A 733 20.26 52.10 4.06
N SER A 734 19.06 52.19 4.63
CA SER A 734 18.86 52.11 6.09
C SER A 734 19.12 50.70 6.66
N ARG A 735 18.96 49.66 5.86
CA ARG A 735 19.16 48.25 6.24
C ARG A 735 20.51 47.68 5.82
N HIS A 736 21.34 48.49 5.16
CA HIS A 736 22.62 48.06 4.57
C HIS A 736 22.42 46.84 3.62
N ALA A 737 21.27 46.79 2.92
CA ALA A 737 21.02 45.74 1.96
C ALA A 737 21.82 46.00 0.67
N SER A 738 22.26 44.90 0.01
CA SER A 738 23.10 44.99 -1.18
C SER A 738 22.34 45.41 -2.42
N ARG A 739 21.04 45.06 -2.49
CA ARG A 739 20.16 45.34 -3.63
C ARG A 739 18.72 45.57 -3.20
N ALA A 740 17.98 46.25 -4.07
CA ALA A 740 16.54 46.37 -3.92
C ALA A 740 15.83 46.13 -5.25
N TRP A 741 14.65 45.53 -5.16
CA TRP A 741 13.80 45.19 -6.29
C TRP A 741 12.42 45.80 -6.14
N VAL A 742 11.85 46.26 -7.26
CA VAL A 742 10.41 46.54 -7.37
C VAL A 742 9.85 45.68 -8.48
N ILE A 743 8.97 44.76 -8.10
CA ILE A 743 8.37 43.78 -9.01
C ILE A 743 6.88 44.06 -9.12
N THR A 744 6.38 44.16 -10.36
CA THR A 744 4.98 44.46 -10.60
C THR A 744 4.36 43.56 -11.65
N THR A 745 3.04 43.32 -11.55
CA THR A 745 2.24 42.65 -12.58
C THR A 745 1.84 43.65 -13.73
N SER A 746 2.09 44.93 -13.55
CA SER A 746 1.87 45.98 -14.54
C SER A 746 3.19 46.41 -15.23
N ASP A 747 3.37 47.69 -15.49
CA ASP A 747 4.57 48.28 -16.05
C ASP A 747 5.03 49.49 -15.25
N PHE A 748 6.14 50.11 -15.65
CA PHE A 748 6.68 51.32 -15.03
C PHE A 748 6.45 52.54 -15.93
N THR A 749 6.21 53.69 -15.32
CA THR A 749 6.19 54.94 -16.03
C THR A 749 7.60 55.35 -16.46
N PRO A 750 7.76 56.28 -17.45
CA PRO A 750 9.08 56.81 -17.78
C PRO A 750 9.84 57.34 -16.55
N ASP A 751 9.17 58.13 -15.69
CA ASP A 751 9.76 58.67 -14.45
C ASP A 751 10.18 57.52 -13.48
N GLY A 752 9.40 56.41 -13.39
CA GLY A 752 9.77 55.27 -12.60
C GLY A 752 11.01 54.55 -13.13
N ARG A 753 11.13 54.44 -14.44
CA ARG A 753 12.31 53.85 -15.08
C ARG A 753 13.57 54.73 -14.90
N ASP A 754 13.43 56.03 -14.98
CA ASP A 754 14.53 56.94 -14.76
C ASP A 754 14.97 56.96 -13.31
N GLU A 755 14.04 56.93 -12.35
CA GLU A 755 14.33 56.82 -10.93
C GLU A 755 15.07 55.50 -10.59
N ALA A 756 14.66 54.39 -11.19
CA ALA A 756 15.35 53.13 -11.01
C ALA A 756 16.80 53.12 -11.48
N ARG A 757 17.10 53.84 -12.58
CA ARG A 757 18.48 54.05 -13.06
C ARG A 757 19.31 54.90 -12.11
N ILE A 758 18.71 55.96 -11.54
CA ILE A 758 19.39 56.88 -10.61
C ILE A 758 19.68 56.15 -9.27
N THR A 759 18.74 55.39 -8.76
CA THR A 759 18.84 54.71 -7.46
C THR A 759 19.49 53.35 -7.53
N ASN A 760 19.73 52.83 -8.71
CA ASN A 760 20.24 51.46 -8.94
C ASN A 760 19.31 50.35 -8.37
N VAL A 761 18.01 50.66 -8.25
CA VAL A 761 16.97 49.70 -7.88
C VAL A 761 16.60 48.87 -9.11
N ILE A 762 16.56 47.56 -8.94
CA ILE A 762 16.17 46.65 -10.02
C ILE A 762 14.66 46.65 -10.16
N ILE A 763 14.17 46.89 -11.37
CA ILE A 763 12.74 46.86 -11.67
C ILE A 763 12.41 45.68 -12.58
N MET A 764 11.27 45.01 -12.31
CA MET A 764 10.77 43.92 -13.11
C MET A 764 9.28 44.17 -13.41
N ASN A 765 8.94 44.39 -14.66
CA ASN A 765 7.55 44.58 -15.08
C ASN A 765 6.83 43.23 -15.24
N GLY A 766 5.51 43.26 -15.50
CA GLY A 766 4.70 42.04 -15.58
C GLY A 766 5.08 41.10 -16.72
N GLN A 767 5.67 41.59 -17.80
CA GLN A 767 6.12 40.77 -18.90
C GLN A 767 7.47 40.11 -18.57
N ASP A 768 8.41 40.84 -18.00
CA ASP A 768 9.68 40.35 -17.54
C ASP A 768 9.48 39.29 -16.43
N LEU A 769 8.52 39.54 -15.54
CA LEU A 769 8.14 38.62 -14.47
C LEU A 769 7.56 37.33 -15.04
N LEU A 770 6.64 37.39 -16.01
CA LEU A 770 6.11 36.18 -16.66
C LEU A 770 7.17 35.36 -17.34
N GLN A 771 8.06 36.01 -18.11
CA GLN A 771 9.17 35.31 -18.75
C GLN A 771 10.10 34.63 -17.73
N SER A 772 10.36 35.33 -16.62
CA SER A 772 11.16 34.78 -15.53
C SER A 772 10.45 33.64 -14.80
N LEU A 773 9.16 33.79 -14.55
CA LEU A 773 8.35 32.74 -13.91
C LEU A 773 8.27 31.49 -14.79
N GLU A 774 8.15 31.62 -16.11
CA GLU A 774 8.10 30.47 -17.01
C GLU A 774 9.40 29.63 -16.95
N LEU A 775 10.55 30.28 -16.71
CA LEU A 775 11.82 29.55 -16.52
C LEU A 775 11.83 28.69 -15.25
N TYR A 776 11.13 29.12 -14.19
CA TYR A 776 11.14 28.46 -12.88
C TYR A 776 9.85 27.70 -12.58
N TYR A 777 8.80 27.91 -13.38
CA TYR A 777 7.49 27.26 -13.29
C TYR A 777 6.97 26.92 -14.70
N PRO A 778 7.64 26.02 -15.44
CA PRO A 778 7.30 25.72 -16.83
C PRO A 778 5.82 25.33 -16.98
N GLY A 779 5.13 25.97 -17.93
CA GLY A 779 3.72 25.71 -18.24
C GLY A 779 2.68 26.23 -17.24
N ARG A 780 3.10 26.87 -16.14
CA ARG A 780 2.18 27.41 -15.13
C ARG A 780 1.69 28.83 -15.47
N PHE A 781 2.54 29.60 -16.08
CA PHE A 781 2.26 30.98 -16.48
C PHE A 781 2.43 31.08 -18.00
N CYS A 782 1.36 30.89 -18.75
CA CYS A 782 1.43 31.03 -20.20
C CYS A 782 1.75 32.44 -20.61
N LEU A 783 2.76 32.63 -21.49
CA LEU A 783 3.17 33.92 -22.09
C LEU A 783 2.08 34.45 -23.00
#